data_5e1e7bab3bfa0734a115e74d5f8e9149
#
_entry.id   5e1e7bab3bfa0734a115e74d5f8e9149
#
_cell.length_a   1.000
_cell.length_b   1.000
_cell.length_c   1.000
_cell.angle_alpha   90.00
_cell.angle_beta   90.00
_cell.angle_gamma   90.00
#
_symmetry.space_group_name_H-M   'P 1'
#
loop_
_entity.id
_entity.type
_entity.pdbx_description
1 polymer ?
#
loop_
_entity_poly.entity_id
_entity_poly.type
_entity_poly.pdbx_seq_one_letter_code
_entity_poly.pdbx_strand_id
1 'polypeptide(L)'
;MRRVLTSLALAALGFPSIWAAVYGSVRGVVHDPDHRPVPNARVTLKSAGSDYSLSLTTNDEGVFETSSVPVGAYQAGVTCDGFAPAAQSVVVVSGSAPVLHFQLAIGTSHEVVDVSEAALVASPEVVTPTTIVSRNEIRATPGADLSNSLNLITDYVPGAWVAHDQLHVRGGHQVTWAIDGVPIPNTNIASNVGPQIDPKDIDYLEAQRGGYSSDIGDRTYAAFNAVPRTGFEGNNEGELNTTVGAFGQTNDQMNFGSHSEKFAYYGSLNGNRSDYGLETPGPDVLHDRAWGLGGLATLVYNSDANNQFRFVTSLRRDDYQIPNDPDAQAAGIRDVERERDALVDFSWARTFRPGVLLTVSPFYHYNRANYDGDPNDAPVSTTQHRASQYAGAQIALTAVTGRNNARVGVYGFGQRDDEFVGLIANDGSADSLAQDKISSGRLEALFLEDQYRAFSWLTLTAGIRLTYFSGAISENAATPRLGGSVRIPGLNWVLRGFWGRYYQAPPLSTVSGPLLDYAVSQGLGFIPLRGERDEEHQFGLTIPLRGWALEVNDYHQRAKNYFDHNAIGDSDIFFPLTIANARLYGQEVGIRSPQIFHRGEVYLAYAHAHALGSGAITGGLTDFSVPASGYFLLDHDQRHTLHTGFNFSLPYRVIAGGSLYYGSGFTDGSSVLPAHLEGHATFDLSLGKPVSENVTVSLTALNIANRRFLLDNSQTFGGTHYADPRQVYVEVRYRFHY
;
A
#
# COMPACT_ATOMS: atom_id res chain seq x y z
N MET A 1 21.23 -24.19 8.81
CA MET A 1 20.37 -23.02 8.75
C MET A 1 19.66 -22.74 10.10
N ARG A 2 18.88 -23.67 10.67
CA ARG A 2 18.19 -23.45 11.96
C ARG A 2 19.12 -22.99 13.10
N ARG A 3 20.30 -23.61 13.29
CA ARG A 3 21.28 -23.23 14.33
C ARG A 3 21.95 -21.87 14.07
N VAL A 4 22.14 -21.48 12.81
CA VAL A 4 22.75 -20.20 12.44
C VAL A 4 21.73 -19.07 12.64
N LEU A 5 20.47 -19.26 12.25
CA LEU A 5 19.39 -18.29 12.49
C LEU A 5 19.08 -18.15 13.99
N THR A 6 19.08 -19.26 14.75
CA THR A 6 18.88 -19.21 16.20
C THR A 6 20.06 -18.55 16.91
N SER A 7 21.29 -18.76 16.47
CA SER A 7 22.48 -18.11 17.03
C SER A 7 22.53 -16.62 16.68
N LEU A 8 22.10 -16.22 15.49
CA LEU A 8 21.97 -14.81 15.10
C LEU A 8 20.81 -14.12 15.82
N ALA A 9 19.67 -14.80 15.99
CA ALA A 9 18.54 -14.29 16.77
C ALA A 9 18.90 -14.17 18.26
N LEU A 10 19.63 -15.14 18.85
CA LEU A 10 20.12 -15.08 20.22
C LEU A 10 21.23 -14.00 20.41
N ALA A 11 22.05 -13.76 19.41
CA ALA A 11 23.02 -12.67 19.42
C ALA A 11 22.33 -11.30 19.34
N ALA A 12 21.24 -11.19 18.58
CA ALA A 12 20.40 -9.97 18.53
C ALA A 12 19.65 -9.70 19.85
N LEU A 13 19.24 -10.74 20.57
CA LEU A 13 18.56 -10.64 21.87
C LEU A 13 19.49 -10.27 23.04
N GLY A 14 20.80 -10.35 22.86
CA GLY A 14 21.80 -10.03 23.89
C GLY A 14 22.31 -8.57 23.87
N PHE A 15 21.91 -7.75 22.90
CA PHE A 15 22.23 -6.33 22.88
C PHE A 15 21.12 -5.50 23.57
N PRO A 16 21.47 -4.41 24.27
CA PRO A 16 20.47 -3.51 24.82
C PRO A 16 19.57 -3.00 23.70
N SER A 17 18.28 -3.01 23.94
CA SER A 17 17.17 -2.69 23.03
C SER A 17 17.47 -1.54 22.07
N ILE A 18 17.54 -1.81 20.78
CA ILE A 18 17.84 -0.89 19.70
C ILE A 18 16.61 -0.86 18.75
N TRP A 19 16.15 0.30 18.25
CA TRP A 19 14.82 0.54 17.65
C TRP A 19 14.83 1.39 16.33
N ALA A 20 13.92 1.27 15.32
CA ALA A 20 14.08 1.73 13.93
C ALA A 20 12.92 2.40 13.13
N ALA A 21 13.20 3.19 12.09
CA ALA A 21 12.28 3.71 11.04
C ALA A 21 12.88 3.65 9.62
N VAL A 22 12.04 3.87 8.57
CA VAL A 22 12.47 3.84 7.17
C VAL A 22 12.76 5.23 6.63
N TYR A 23 13.93 5.37 6.04
CA TYR A 23 14.42 6.60 5.41
C TYR A 23 15.07 6.27 4.05
N GLY A 24 15.16 7.28 3.18
CA GLY A 24 16.12 7.29 2.09
C GLY A 24 17.37 8.09 2.45
N SER A 25 18.40 7.94 1.65
CA SER A 25 19.60 8.76 1.70
C SER A 25 19.61 9.71 0.52
N VAL A 26 20.12 10.94 0.69
CA VAL A 26 20.33 11.88 -0.40
C VAL A 26 21.80 12.27 -0.41
N ARG A 27 22.45 12.22 -1.55
CA ARG A 27 23.82 12.67 -1.74
C ARG A 27 23.96 13.50 -3.01
N GLY A 28 24.99 14.30 -3.11
CA GLY A 28 25.23 15.07 -4.31
C GLY A 28 26.60 15.71 -4.37
N VAL A 29 26.87 16.32 -5.51
CA VAL A 29 28.11 17.05 -5.80
C VAL A 29 27.75 18.46 -6.25
N VAL A 30 28.48 19.42 -5.73
CA VAL A 30 28.39 20.84 -6.11
C VAL A 30 29.73 21.27 -6.72
N HIS A 31 29.71 21.83 -7.92
CA HIS A 31 30.88 22.32 -8.63
C HIS A 31 30.58 23.65 -9.35
N ASP A 32 31.63 24.35 -9.68
CA ASP A 32 31.65 25.57 -10.48
C ASP A 32 31.50 25.24 -12.00
N PRO A 33 31.44 26.26 -12.90
CA PRO A 33 31.36 26.03 -14.34
C PRO A 33 32.58 25.32 -14.93
N ASP A 34 33.71 25.38 -14.27
CA ASP A 34 34.97 24.73 -14.67
C ASP A 34 35.12 23.30 -14.09
N HIS A 35 34.02 22.77 -13.52
CA HIS A 35 33.97 21.47 -12.83
C HIS A 35 34.85 21.37 -11.58
N ARG A 36 35.23 22.49 -10.96
CA ARG A 36 35.97 22.49 -9.69
C ARG A 36 34.97 22.32 -8.54
N PRO A 37 35.29 21.50 -7.52
CA PRO A 37 34.42 21.34 -6.36
C PRO A 37 34.20 22.67 -5.64
N VAL A 38 32.99 22.89 -5.15
CA VAL A 38 32.62 24.04 -4.33
C VAL A 38 32.48 23.58 -2.88
N PRO A 39 33.51 23.76 -2.03
CA PRO A 39 33.43 23.42 -0.61
C PRO A 39 32.62 24.45 0.17
N ASN A 40 32.10 24.03 1.35
CA ASN A 40 31.30 24.86 2.27
C ASN A 40 30.04 25.46 1.65
N ALA A 41 29.55 24.94 0.52
CA ALA A 41 28.28 25.32 -0.03
C ALA A 41 27.16 24.81 0.90
N ARG A 42 26.18 25.66 1.23
CA ARG A 42 25.03 25.27 2.02
C ARG A 42 23.99 24.60 1.13
N VAL A 43 23.66 23.38 1.48
CA VAL A 43 22.61 22.59 0.81
C VAL A 43 21.42 22.48 1.74
N THR A 44 20.22 22.83 1.26
CA THR A 44 18.99 22.74 2.03
C THR A 44 18.02 21.79 1.31
N LEU A 45 17.59 20.73 1.99
CA LEU A 45 16.50 19.86 1.54
C LEU A 45 15.23 20.32 2.25
N LYS A 46 14.27 20.87 1.52
CA LYS A 46 12.98 21.32 2.05
C LYS A 46 11.88 20.40 1.52
N SER A 47 11.03 19.87 2.40
CA SER A 47 9.85 19.09 1.99
C SER A 47 8.89 19.94 1.16
N ALA A 48 8.32 19.37 0.11
CA ALA A 48 7.33 20.04 -0.72
C ALA A 48 5.96 20.18 -0.03
N GLY A 49 5.65 19.29 0.92
CA GLY A 49 4.35 19.20 1.59
C GLY A 49 4.35 19.60 3.07
N SER A 50 5.52 20.01 3.64
CA SER A 50 5.64 20.34 5.06
C SER A 50 6.74 21.35 5.32
N ASP A 51 6.83 21.83 6.57
CA ASP A 51 7.91 22.71 7.03
C ASP A 51 9.21 21.94 7.37
N TYR A 52 9.22 20.62 7.17
CA TYR A 52 10.44 19.83 7.38
C TYR A 52 11.56 20.32 6.47
N SER A 53 12.68 20.65 7.06
CA SER A 53 13.88 21.13 6.34
C SER A 53 15.13 20.59 6.98
N LEU A 54 16.08 20.15 6.14
CA LEU A 54 17.39 19.68 6.55
C LEU A 54 18.47 20.51 5.86
N SER A 55 19.43 21.04 6.65
CA SER A 55 20.57 21.80 6.12
C SER A 55 21.86 21.00 6.26
N LEU A 56 22.62 20.96 5.17
CA LEU A 56 23.91 20.28 5.03
C LEU A 56 24.98 21.26 4.50
N THR A 57 26.22 20.86 4.57
CA THR A 57 27.33 21.63 4.00
C THR A 57 28.22 20.69 3.16
N THR A 58 28.69 21.13 2.01
CA THR A 58 29.61 20.36 1.17
C THR A 58 31.01 20.28 1.81
N ASN A 59 31.67 19.14 1.65
CA ASN A 59 33.05 18.94 2.05
C ASN A 59 34.02 19.54 1.05
N ASP A 60 35.33 19.35 1.27
CA ASP A 60 36.42 19.86 0.38
C ASP A 60 36.34 19.34 -1.07
N GLU A 61 35.67 18.21 -1.28
CA GLU A 61 35.44 17.63 -2.60
C GLU A 61 34.10 18.09 -3.22
N GLY A 62 33.43 19.07 -2.60
CA GLY A 62 32.11 19.55 -3.04
C GLY A 62 30.99 18.55 -2.83
N VAL A 63 31.21 17.49 -2.04
CA VAL A 63 30.21 16.42 -1.80
C VAL A 63 29.38 16.71 -0.56
N PHE A 64 28.07 16.47 -0.63
CA PHE A 64 27.19 16.39 0.51
C PHE A 64 26.46 15.04 0.56
N GLU A 65 26.15 14.58 1.76
CA GLU A 65 25.45 13.31 1.97
C GLU A 65 24.65 13.34 3.28
N THR A 66 23.44 12.75 3.22
CA THR A 66 22.60 12.51 4.39
C THR A 66 21.87 11.19 4.24
N SER A 67 21.67 10.45 5.33
CA SER A 67 21.11 9.09 5.33
C SER A 67 19.76 8.94 6.06
N SER A 68 19.18 10.04 6.49
CA SER A 68 17.93 10.00 7.27
C SER A 68 16.91 10.99 6.74
N VAL A 69 16.62 10.92 5.44
CA VAL A 69 15.61 11.74 4.80
C VAL A 69 14.29 10.95 4.76
N PRO A 70 13.22 11.44 5.38
CA PRO A 70 11.90 10.79 5.29
C PRO A 70 11.46 10.61 3.83
N VAL A 71 10.62 9.61 3.57
CA VAL A 71 10.02 9.40 2.25
C VAL A 71 9.16 10.61 1.89
N GLY A 72 9.28 11.09 0.64
CA GLY A 72 8.51 12.24 0.16
C GLY A 72 9.20 13.01 -0.97
N ALA A 73 8.57 14.10 -1.36
CA ALA A 73 9.07 15.03 -2.36
C ALA A 73 9.81 16.21 -1.69
N TYR A 74 10.97 16.56 -2.20
CA TYR A 74 11.83 17.60 -1.66
C TYR A 74 12.33 18.56 -2.74
N GLN A 75 12.55 19.81 -2.34
CA GLN A 75 13.31 20.80 -3.06
C GLN A 75 14.72 20.87 -2.45
N ALA A 76 15.73 20.50 -3.20
CA ALA A 76 17.14 20.65 -2.82
C ALA A 76 17.66 21.98 -3.35
N GLY A 77 17.98 22.90 -2.47
CA GLY A 77 18.56 24.21 -2.80
C GLY A 77 20.03 24.28 -2.40
N VAL A 78 20.87 24.91 -3.22
CA VAL A 78 22.29 25.15 -2.93
C VAL A 78 22.59 26.63 -2.98
N THR A 79 23.28 27.14 -1.94
CA THR A 79 23.76 28.52 -1.86
C THR A 79 25.24 28.55 -1.45
N CYS A 80 26.03 29.41 -2.10
CA CYS A 80 27.41 29.64 -1.76
C CYS A 80 27.77 31.08 -2.14
N ASP A 81 28.62 31.75 -1.34
CA ASP A 81 29.06 33.10 -1.61
C ASP A 81 29.79 33.19 -2.94
N GLY A 82 29.45 34.15 -3.76
CA GLY A 82 30.04 34.35 -5.10
C GLY A 82 29.41 33.54 -6.22
N PHE A 83 28.37 32.73 -5.91
CA PHE A 83 27.64 31.93 -6.88
C PHE A 83 26.14 32.26 -6.87
N ALA A 84 25.46 32.10 -8.00
CA ALA A 84 24.02 32.14 -8.10
C ALA A 84 23.41 30.90 -7.42
N PRO A 85 22.29 31.04 -6.68
CA PRO A 85 21.60 29.91 -6.09
C PRO A 85 21.14 28.92 -7.16
N ALA A 86 21.20 27.62 -6.84
CA ALA A 86 20.68 26.57 -7.70
C ALA A 86 19.69 25.69 -6.89
N ALA A 87 18.67 25.14 -7.57
CA ALA A 87 17.71 24.26 -6.95
C ALA A 87 17.31 23.11 -7.88
N GLN A 88 16.95 21.96 -7.29
CA GLN A 88 16.52 20.74 -7.99
C GLN A 88 15.51 19.99 -7.15
N SER A 89 14.44 19.51 -7.78
CA SER A 89 13.47 18.61 -7.12
C SER A 89 14.04 17.20 -7.01
N VAL A 90 13.74 16.52 -5.90
CA VAL A 90 14.09 15.11 -5.66
C VAL A 90 12.97 14.40 -4.95
N VAL A 91 12.68 13.16 -5.37
CA VAL A 91 11.74 12.27 -4.69
C VAL A 91 12.57 11.21 -3.95
N VAL A 92 12.34 11.10 -2.65
CA VAL A 92 12.94 10.11 -1.78
C VAL A 92 11.93 9.00 -1.53
N VAL A 93 12.26 7.78 -1.94
CA VAL A 93 11.49 6.58 -1.66
C VAL A 93 12.24 5.68 -0.69
N SER A 94 11.55 4.71 -0.11
CA SER A 94 12.12 3.78 0.87
C SER A 94 13.42 3.16 0.37
N GLY A 95 14.49 3.33 1.13
CA GLY A 95 15.81 2.76 0.82
C GLY A 95 16.52 3.30 -0.41
N SER A 96 16.00 4.33 -1.06
CA SER A 96 16.69 4.98 -2.19
C SER A 96 17.87 5.83 -1.74
N ALA A 97 18.79 6.08 -2.67
CA ALA A 97 19.94 6.97 -2.46
C ALA A 97 20.16 7.87 -3.69
N PRO A 98 19.21 8.76 -4.02
CA PRO A 98 19.31 9.64 -5.17
C PRO A 98 20.57 10.51 -5.09
N VAL A 99 21.17 10.76 -6.26
CA VAL A 99 22.37 11.58 -6.39
C VAL A 99 22.06 12.83 -7.18
N LEU A 100 22.21 13.96 -6.52
CA LEU A 100 22.03 15.28 -7.10
C LEU A 100 23.34 15.83 -7.63
N HIS A 101 23.26 16.62 -8.69
CA HIS A 101 24.42 17.23 -9.32
C HIS A 101 24.12 18.70 -9.60
N PHE A 102 24.83 19.58 -8.91
CA PHE A 102 24.68 21.03 -9.02
C PHE A 102 25.90 21.66 -9.67
N GLN A 103 25.69 22.34 -10.79
CA GLN A 103 26.63 23.24 -11.40
C GLN A 103 26.24 24.68 -11.06
N LEU A 104 27.02 25.38 -10.24
CA LEU A 104 26.70 26.73 -9.83
C LEU A 104 27.25 27.73 -10.86
N ALA A 105 26.43 28.69 -11.25
CA ALA A 105 26.89 29.83 -12.08
C ALA A 105 27.59 30.87 -11.21
N ILE A 106 28.68 31.50 -11.73
CA ILE A 106 29.34 32.60 -11.05
C ILE A 106 28.46 33.86 -11.15
N GLY A 107 28.17 34.49 -10.03
CA GLY A 107 27.37 35.72 -10.00
C GLY A 107 26.66 35.95 -8.69
N THR A 108 26.22 37.21 -8.46
CA THR A 108 25.44 37.60 -7.27
C THR A 108 23.95 37.76 -7.59
N SER A 109 23.44 37.09 -8.63
CA SER A 109 22.05 37.17 -9.02
C SER A 109 21.16 36.56 -7.95
N HIS A 110 20.21 37.35 -7.44
CA HIS A 110 19.14 36.88 -6.57
C HIS A 110 17.94 36.30 -7.36
N GLU A 111 18.12 36.01 -8.63
CA GLU A 111 17.10 35.30 -9.39
C GLU A 111 17.06 33.85 -8.87
N VAL A 112 16.00 33.57 -8.11
CA VAL A 112 15.59 32.21 -7.82
C VAL A 112 15.27 31.58 -9.17
N VAL A 113 16.07 30.59 -9.58
CA VAL A 113 15.71 29.77 -10.74
C VAL A 113 14.39 29.09 -10.39
N ASP A 114 13.32 29.51 -11.05
CA ASP A 114 12.02 28.88 -10.91
C ASP A 114 12.13 27.46 -11.47
N VAL A 115 12.31 26.51 -10.56
CA VAL A 115 12.35 25.10 -10.94
C VAL A 115 10.92 24.68 -11.18
N SER A 116 10.56 24.49 -12.44
CA SER A 116 9.25 23.91 -12.77
C SER A 116 9.11 22.60 -11.99
N GLU A 117 8.03 22.46 -11.24
CA GLU A 117 7.70 21.23 -10.53
C GLU A 117 7.58 20.11 -11.58
N ALA A 118 8.60 19.25 -11.63
CA ALA A 118 8.55 18.05 -12.46
C ALA A 118 7.61 17.03 -11.82
N ALA A 119 7.05 16.14 -12.64
CA ALA A 119 6.21 15.04 -12.15
C ALA A 119 6.94 14.25 -11.05
N LEU A 120 6.20 13.82 -10.04
CA LEU A 120 6.71 12.99 -8.95
C LEU A 120 7.10 11.61 -9.48
N VAL A 121 8.38 11.41 -9.75
CA VAL A 121 8.94 10.15 -10.27
C VAL A 121 10.03 9.67 -9.35
N ALA A 122 10.01 8.37 -9.05
CA ALA A 122 11.06 7.74 -8.26
C ALA A 122 12.44 7.91 -8.92
N SER A 123 13.49 7.92 -8.10
CA SER A 123 14.86 8.05 -8.56
C SER A 123 15.23 7.01 -9.64
N PRO A 124 15.96 7.39 -10.67
CA PRO A 124 16.35 6.48 -11.74
C PRO A 124 17.23 5.31 -11.30
N GLU A 125 17.79 5.36 -10.10
CA GLU A 125 18.55 4.25 -9.52
C GLU A 125 17.65 3.13 -8.96
N VAL A 126 16.37 3.39 -8.73
CA VAL A 126 15.41 2.41 -8.20
C VAL A 126 14.95 1.49 -9.32
N VAL A 127 15.12 0.18 -9.15
CA VAL A 127 14.69 -0.85 -10.11
C VAL A 127 13.18 -1.08 -10.02
N THR A 128 12.62 -0.98 -8.82
CA THR A 128 11.20 -1.19 -8.51
C THR A 128 10.32 -0.10 -9.12
N PRO A 129 9.29 -0.42 -9.92
CA PRO A 129 8.27 0.54 -10.32
C PRO A 129 7.53 1.06 -9.08
N THR A 130 7.69 2.33 -8.79
CA THR A 130 7.17 2.96 -7.58
C THR A 130 6.29 4.15 -7.95
N THR A 131 5.05 4.12 -7.50
CA THR A 131 4.12 5.25 -7.59
C THR A 131 4.04 5.92 -6.22
N ILE A 132 4.20 7.24 -6.18
CA ILE A 132 3.98 8.04 -4.97
C ILE A 132 2.72 8.86 -5.15
N VAL A 133 1.83 8.79 -4.17
CA VAL A 133 0.62 9.60 -4.08
C VAL A 133 0.76 10.52 -2.89
N SER A 134 0.76 11.82 -3.14
CA SER A 134 0.90 12.84 -2.10
C SER A 134 -0.45 13.16 -1.44
N ARG A 135 -0.42 13.75 -0.26
CA ARG A 135 -1.61 14.25 0.43
C ARG A 135 -2.45 15.21 -0.43
N ASN A 136 -1.80 16.03 -1.26
CA ASN A 136 -2.52 16.95 -2.14
C ASN A 136 -3.28 16.21 -3.24
N GLU A 137 -2.70 15.14 -3.79
CA GLU A 137 -3.37 14.25 -4.73
C GLU A 137 -4.53 13.50 -4.07
N ILE A 138 -4.35 12.98 -2.84
CA ILE A 138 -5.43 12.33 -2.07
C ILE A 138 -6.61 13.30 -1.90
N ARG A 139 -6.34 14.55 -1.50
CA ARG A 139 -7.37 15.58 -1.27
C ARG A 139 -8.08 16.02 -2.54
N ALA A 140 -7.42 15.96 -3.67
CA ALA A 140 -7.95 16.42 -4.96
C ALA A 140 -8.68 15.32 -5.72
N THR A 141 -8.40 14.05 -5.43
CA THR A 141 -9.06 12.90 -6.07
C THR A 141 -10.45 12.68 -5.47
N PRO A 142 -11.52 12.66 -6.31
CA PRO A 142 -12.86 12.44 -5.81
C PRO A 142 -12.98 11.14 -5.00
N GLY A 143 -13.50 11.22 -3.79
CA GLY A 143 -13.73 10.06 -2.91
C GLY A 143 -12.50 9.49 -2.21
N ALA A 144 -11.28 9.87 -2.59
CA ALA A 144 -10.07 9.31 -2.02
C ALA A 144 -9.83 9.63 -0.54
N ASP A 145 -10.50 10.64 -0.02
CA ASP A 145 -10.42 11.06 1.38
C ASP A 145 -11.57 10.50 2.26
N LEU A 146 -12.42 9.64 1.71
CA LEU A 146 -13.40 8.90 2.52
C LEU A 146 -12.70 7.82 3.34
N SER A 147 -13.21 7.54 4.54
CA SER A 147 -12.72 6.41 5.34
C SER A 147 -12.93 5.10 4.59
N ASN A 148 -11.97 4.21 4.68
CA ASN A 148 -11.92 2.93 3.95
C ASN A 148 -11.92 3.07 2.42
N SER A 149 -11.57 4.24 1.88
CA SER A 149 -11.48 4.46 0.44
C SER A 149 -10.18 3.93 -0.15
N LEU A 150 -10.28 3.13 -1.20
CA LEU A 150 -9.14 2.64 -1.99
C LEU A 150 -8.94 3.43 -3.30
N ASN A 151 -9.74 4.43 -3.59
CA ASN A 151 -9.66 5.22 -4.82
C ASN A 151 -8.30 5.88 -5.00
N LEU A 152 -7.70 6.32 -3.90
CA LEU A 152 -6.36 6.89 -3.90
C LEU A 152 -5.30 5.93 -4.47
N ILE A 153 -5.52 4.61 -4.32
CA ILE A 153 -4.59 3.59 -4.79
C ILE A 153 -4.89 3.23 -6.24
N THR A 154 -6.15 2.95 -6.53
CA THR A 154 -6.57 2.49 -7.86
C THR A 154 -6.39 3.56 -8.93
N ASP A 155 -6.65 4.82 -8.60
CA ASP A 155 -6.56 5.92 -9.56
C ASP A 155 -5.13 6.19 -10.05
N TYR A 156 -4.12 5.97 -9.21
CA TYR A 156 -2.73 6.31 -9.54
C TYR A 156 -1.84 5.12 -9.85
N VAL A 157 -2.28 3.90 -9.55
CA VAL A 157 -1.46 2.70 -9.63
C VAL A 157 -1.90 1.82 -10.81
N PRO A 158 -1.10 1.72 -11.90
CA PRO A 158 -1.43 0.83 -13.00
C PRO A 158 -1.62 -0.62 -12.54
N GLY A 159 -2.69 -1.26 -13.01
CA GLY A 159 -3.00 -2.65 -12.68
C GLY A 159 -3.59 -2.86 -11.29
N ALA A 160 -3.96 -1.79 -10.58
CA ALA A 160 -4.73 -1.87 -9.34
C ALA A 160 -6.23 -1.65 -9.62
N TRP A 161 -7.09 -2.34 -8.90
CA TRP A 161 -8.55 -2.15 -8.91
C TRP A 161 -9.16 -2.69 -7.63
N VAL A 162 -10.40 -2.30 -7.35
CA VAL A 162 -11.20 -2.82 -6.23
C VAL A 162 -12.34 -3.68 -6.80
N ALA A 163 -12.52 -4.84 -6.24
CA ALA A 163 -13.67 -5.72 -6.44
C ALA A 163 -13.89 -6.55 -5.17
N HIS A 164 -15.14 -6.89 -4.84
CA HIS A 164 -15.54 -7.53 -3.58
C HIS A 164 -15.01 -6.79 -2.35
N ASP A 165 -15.06 -5.46 -2.39
CA ASP A 165 -14.47 -4.64 -1.35
C ASP A 165 -12.97 -4.91 -1.09
N GLN A 166 -12.24 -5.56 -1.99
CA GLN A 166 -10.82 -5.90 -1.87
C GLN A 166 -9.96 -5.25 -2.93
N LEU A 167 -8.75 -4.85 -2.52
CA LEU A 167 -7.74 -4.32 -3.43
C LEU A 167 -7.02 -5.44 -4.15
N HIS A 168 -7.00 -5.37 -5.48
CA HIS A 168 -6.26 -6.26 -6.35
C HIS A 168 -5.17 -5.51 -7.08
N VAL A 169 -4.03 -6.16 -7.26
CA VAL A 169 -2.94 -5.64 -8.09
C VAL A 169 -2.41 -6.77 -8.95
N ARG A 170 -2.34 -6.54 -10.27
CA ARG A 170 -1.84 -7.55 -11.23
C ARG A 170 -2.58 -8.89 -11.18
N GLY A 171 -3.83 -8.91 -10.77
CA GLY A 171 -4.63 -10.13 -10.62
C GLY A 171 -4.47 -10.87 -9.29
N GLY A 172 -3.69 -10.34 -8.36
CA GLY A 172 -3.54 -10.88 -7.01
C GLY A 172 -4.09 -9.95 -5.94
N HIS A 173 -4.65 -10.50 -4.87
CA HIS A 173 -5.20 -9.76 -3.72
C HIS A 173 -4.32 -9.82 -2.46
N GLN A 174 -3.19 -10.53 -2.52
CA GLN A 174 -2.27 -10.62 -1.40
C GLN A 174 -1.18 -9.54 -1.49
N VAL A 175 -1.46 -8.38 -0.91
CA VAL A 175 -0.55 -7.22 -0.89
C VAL A 175 0.10 -7.05 0.47
N THR A 176 1.34 -6.53 0.49
CA THR A 176 2.03 -6.12 1.72
C THR A 176 1.66 -4.69 2.05
N TRP A 177 1.16 -4.48 3.26
CA TRP A 177 1.04 -3.16 3.85
C TRP A 177 2.20 -2.86 4.79
N ALA A 178 2.68 -1.63 4.74
CA ALA A 178 3.66 -1.10 5.67
C ALA A 178 3.21 0.26 6.17
N ILE A 179 3.59 0.59 7.40
CA ILE A 179 3.48 1.93 7.97
C ILE A 179 4.89 2.40 8.27
N ASP A 180 5.25 3.57 7.73
CA ASP A 180 6.63 4.06 7.81
C ASP A 180 7.68 3.03 7.37
N GLY A 181 7.32 2.17 6.40
CA GLY A 181 8.15 1.11 5.84
C GLY A 181 8.31 -0.13 6.73
N VAL A 182 7.61 -0.20 7.83
CA VAL A 182 7.53 -1.41 8.67
C VAL A 182 6.38 -2.28 8.17
N PRO A 183 6.65 -3.47 7.62
CA PRO A 183 5.58 -4.37 7.17
C PRO A 183 4.69 -4.78 8.34
N ILE A 184 3.39 -4.61 8.17
CA ILE A 184 2.38 -4.92 9.18
C ILE A 184 1.66 -6.20 8.78
N PRO A 185 1.84 -7.30 9.53
CA PRO A 185 1.12 -8.53 9.25
C PRO A 185 -0.38 -8.35 9.51
N ASN A 186 -1.19 -8.90 8.63
CA ASN A 186 -2.64 -8.89 8.74
C ASN A 186 -3.21 -10.22 8.23
N THR A 187 -4.14 -10.80 8.99
CA THR A 187 -4.88 -12.01 8.61
C THR A 187 -6.35 -11.73 8.33
N ASN A 188 -6.80 -10.51 8.58
CA ASN A 188 -8.18 -10.14 8.30
C ASN A 188 -8.37 -9.95 6.79
N ILE A 189 -9.41 -10.54 6.23
CA ILE A 189 -9.70 -10.53 4.80
C ILE A 189 -10.90 -9.64 4.50
N ALA A 190 -11.81 -9.44 5.43
CA ALA A 190 -13.04 -8.70 5.20
C ALA A 190 -12.80 -7.18 5.09
N SER A 191 -11.88 -6.66 5.89
CA SER A 191 -11.49 -5.27 5.77
C SER A 191 -10.28 -5.14 4.86
N ASN A 192 -10.46 -4.50 3.83
CA ASN A 192 -9.67 -4.49 2.62
C ASN A 192 -8.42 -3.65 2.63
N VAL A 193 -8.13 -2.96 3.72
CA VAL A 193 -7.08 -1.93 3.76
C VAL A 193 -5.99 -2.26 4.76
N GLY A 194 -5.60 -3.50 4.94
CA GLY A 194 -4.52 -3.83 5.88
C GLY A 194 -4.72 -3.17 7.25
N PRO A 195 -3.73 -2.43 7.79
CA PRO A 195 -3.95 -1.55 8.93
C PRO A 195 -4.91 -0.43 8.54
N GLN A 196 -6.04 -0.30 9.25
CA GLN A 196 -7.11 0.61 8.87
C GLN A 196 -6.76 2.06 9.25
N ILE A 197 -6.08 2.74 8.35
CA ILE A 197 -5.73 4.16 8.49
C ILE A 197 -6.69 4.99 7.62
N ASP A 198 -7.22 6.06 8.21
CA ASP A 198 -7.99 7.04 7.45
C ASP A 198 -7.08 7.72 6.40
N PRO A 199 -7.46 7.78 5.10
CA PRO A 199 -6.63 8.42 4.07
C PRO A 199 -6.25 9.86 4.37
N LYS A 200 -7.06 10.60 5.16
CA LYS A 200 -6.76 11.98 5.59
C LYS A 200 -5.54 12.06 6.54
N ASP A 201 -5.18 10.93 7.16
CA ASP A 201 -4.01 10.82 8.05
C ASP A 201 -2.72 10.47 7.31
N ILE A 202 -2.79 10.19 6.01
CA ILE A 202 -1.65 9.85 5.16
C ILE A 202 -1.04 11.12 4.57
N ASP A 203 0.27 11.28 4.68
CA ASP A 203 1.04 12.33 4.01
C ASP A 203 1.50 11.87 2.62
N TYR A 204 2.02 10.65 2.53
CA TYR A 204 2.39 9.98 1.29
C TYR A 204 1.99 8.51 1.31
N LEU A 205 1.50 8.00 0.18
CA LEU A 205 1.40 6.57 -0.10
C LEU A 205 2.44 6.20 -1.15
N GLU A 206 3.33 5.27 -0.81
CA GLU A 206 4.27 4.66 -1.73
C GLU A 206 3.73 3.30 -2.16
N ALA A 207 3.45 3.12 -3.44
CA ALA A 207 2.96 1.86 -4.03
C ALA A 207 4.03 1.26 -4.93
N GLN A 208 4.52 0.08 -4.59
CA GLN A 208 5.53 -0.67 -5.33
C GLN A 208 4.88 -1.88 -6.00
N ARG A 209 5.25 -2.15 -7.26
CA ARG A 209 4.68 -3.22 -8.09
C ARG A 209 5.80 -4.09 -8.65
N GLY A 210 6.07 -5.22 -8.02
CA GLY A 210 7.18 -6.10 -8.41
C GLY A 210 8.57 -5.49 -8.21
N GLY A 211 9.61 -6.22 -8.56
CA GLY A 211 11.00 -5.75 -8.45
C GLY A 211 11.43 -5.34 -7.05
N TYR A 212 10.80 -5.88 -6.01
CA TYR A 212 10.99 -5.47 -4.61
C TYR A 212 12.39 -5.68 -4.11
N SER A 213 12.85 -4.77 -3.26
CA SER A 213 14.07 -4.94 -2.46
C SER A 213 13.95 -6.10 -1.46
N SER A 214 15.08 -6.62 -0.98
CA SER A 214 15.11 -7.85 -0.18
C SER A 214 14.50 -7.73 1.22
N ASP A 215 14.28 -6.52 1.72
CA ASP A 215 13.56 -6.25 2.98
C ASP A 215 12.05 -6.47 2.87
N ILE A 216 11.49 -6.37 1.65
CA ILE A 216 10.08 -6.67 1.39
C ILE A 216 9.89 -8.16 1.15
N GLY A 217 8.88 -8.74 1.77
CA GLY A 217 8.54 -10.16 1.63
C GLY A 217 7.19 -10.45 2.26
N ASP A 218 6.79 -11.70 2.27
CA ASP A 218 5.57 -12.27 2.83
C ASP A 218 4.34 -12.17 1.90
N ARG A 219 4.08 -11.07 1.21
CA ARG A 219 3.03 -10.92 0.20
C ARG A 219 3.62 -10.26 -1.04
N THR A 220 3.21 -10.63 -2.23
CA THR A 220 4.07 -10.51 -3.40
C THR A 220 3.47 -9.79 -4.60
N TYR A 221 2.19 -9.38 -4.54
CA TYR A 221 1.53 -8.75 -5.68
C TYR A 221 1.71 -7.23 -5.71
N ALA A 222 1.76 -6.60 -4.53
CA ALA A 222 2.17 -5.21 -4.36
C ALA A 222 2.66 -4.97 -2.94
N ALA A 223 3.41 -3.89 -2.74
CA ALA A 223 3.77 -3.37 -1.43
C ALA A 223 3.34 -1.91 -1.34
N PHE A 224 2.51 -1.62 -0.35
CA PHE A 224 2.02 -0.27 -0.05
C PHE A 224 2.61 0.20 1.27
N ASN A 225 3.30 1.33 1.24
CA ASN A 225 3.83 1.98 2.42
C ASN A 225 3.06 3.27 2.69
N ALA A 226 2.23 3.27 3.70
CA ALA A 226 1.54 4.45 4.18
C ALA A 226 2.46 5.24 5.11
N VAL A 227 2.79 6.46 4.74
CA VAL A 227 3.56 7.41 5.56
C VAL A 227 2.57 8.35 6.25
N PRO A 228 2.33 8.21 7.56
CA PRO A 228 1.40 9.06 8.29
C PRO A 228 1.91 10.48 8.44
N ARG A 229 0.98 11.42 8.63
CA ARG A 229 1.26 12.81 9.00
C ARG A 229 2.01 12.88 10.33
N THR A 230 2.87 13.87 10.47
CA THR A 230 3.82 13.97 11.60
C THR A 230 3.63 15.21 12.47
N GLY A 231 2.90 16.22 11.96
CA GLY A 231 2.78 17.54 12.57
C GLY A 231 3.76 18.57 12.02
N PHE A 232 4.73 18.16 11.18
CA PHE A 232 5.57 19.12 10.44
C PHE A 232 4.81 19.84 9.32
N GLU A 233 3.60 19.40 8.99
CA GLU A 233 2.73 19.96 7.96
C GLU A 233 2.07 21.28 8.36
N GLY A 234 2.05 21.61 9.65
CA GLY A 234 1.46 22.83 10.18
C GLY A 234 2.04 23.18 11.55
N ASN A 235 1.77 24.39 12.02
CA ASN A 235 2.25 24.86 13.32
C ASN A 235 1.07 25.38 14.16
N ASN A 236 0.71 24.64 15.21
CA ASN A 236 -0.49 24.89 16.04
C ASN A 236 -1.76 24.98 15.18
N GLU A 237 -1.86 24.10 14.21
CA GLU A 237 -3.00 24.04 13.29
C GLU A 237 -3.82 22.77 13.50
N GLY A 238 -5.14 22.93 13.34
CA GLY A 238 -6.06 21.81 13.29
C GLY A 238 -7.11 21.99 12.19
N GLU A 239 -7.71 20.89 11.79
CA GLU A 239 -8.81 20.87 10.83
C GLU A 239 -9.98 20.08 11.41
N LEU A 240 -11.18 20.57 11.19
CA LEU A 240 -12.44 19.84 11.35
C LEU A 240 -13.04 19.65 9.96
N ASN A 241 -13.16 18.39 9.56
CA ASN A 241 -13.82 17.99 8.32
C ASN A 241 -15.16 17.35 8.67
N THR A 242 -16.22 17.75 7.99
CA THR A 242 -17.56 17.15 8.14
C THR A 242 -18.16 16.94 6.76
N THR A 243 -18.62 15.73 6.51
CA THR A 243 -19.23 15.33 5.24
C THR A 243 -20.67 14.88 5.46
N VAL A 244 -21.56 15.28 4.56
CA VAL A 244 -22.96 14.81 4.51
C VAL A 244 -23.34 14.52 3.07
N GLY A 245 -23.94 13.35 2.83
CA GLY A 245 -24.26 12.92 1.47
C GLY A 245 -25.37 11.90 1.31
N ALA A 246 -25.43 11.34 0.12
CA ALA A 246 -26.32 10.27 -0.25
C ALA A 246 -26.19 9.08 0.72
N PHE A 247 -27.21 8.25 0.82
CA PHE A 247 -27.27 7.09 1.73
C PHE A 247 -27.03 7.44 3.21
N GLY A 248 -27.42 8.65 3.64
CA GLY A 248 -27.18 9.10 5.02
C GLY A 248 -25.70 9.16 5.39
N GLN A 249 -24.81 9.26 4.39
CA GLN A 249 -23.37 9.25 4.57
C GLN A 249 -22.90 10.45 5.41
N THR A 250 -22.07 10.15 6.40
CA THR A 250 -21.22 11.11 7.09
C THR A 250 -19.80 10.58 7.09
N ASN A 251 -18.81 11.48 7.01
CA ASN A 251 -17.40 11.15 7.14
C ASN A 251 -16.71 12.34 7.79
N ASP A 252 -16.48 12.23 9.09
CA ASP A 252 -16.06 13.32 9.94
C ASP A 252 -14.66 13.06 10.47
N GLN A 253 -13.81 14.09 10.51
CA GLN A 253 -12.51 14.00 11.13
C GLN A 253 -12.16 15.31 11.83
N MET A 254 -11.63 15.21 13.04
CA MET A 254 -10.91 16.29 13.70
C MET A 254 -9.44 15.89 13.82
N ASN A 255 -8.56 16.77 13.37
CA ASN A 255 -7.12 16.58 13.52
C ASN A 255 -6.43 17.85 14.03
N PHE A 256 -5.24 17.66 14.58
CA PHE A 256 -4.40 18.74 15.09
C PHE A 256 -2.94 18.32 15.07
N GLY A 257 -2.05 19.25 14.88
CA GLY A 257 -0.60 19.01 14.90
C GLY A 257 0.22 20.26 15.04
N SER A 258 1.40 20.10 15.57
CA SER A 258 2.38 21.16 15.73
C SER A 258 3.79 20.59 15.80
N HIS A 259 4.77 21.47 15.67
CA HIS A 259 6.17 21.09 15.78
C HIS A 259 7.05 22.19 16.39
N SER A 260 8.19 21.77 16.85
CA SER A 260 9.36 22.58 17.17
C SER A 260 10.56 22.02 16.38
N GLU A 261 11.75 22.56 16.58
CA GLU A 261 12.97 22.04 15.94
C GLU A 261 13.25 20.56 16.30
N LYS A 262 12.86 20.12 17.50
CA LYS A 262 13.17 18.78 17.99
C LYS A 262 11.97 17.86 18.12
N PHE A 263 10.77 18.38 18.17
CA PHE A 263 9.58 17.59 18.47
C PHE A 263 8.44 17.96 17.55
N ALA A 264 7.76 16.96 17.01
CA ALA A 264 6.52 17.14 16.28
C ALA A 264 5.48 16.13 16.78
N TYR A 265 4.21 16.51 16.68
CA TYR A 265 3.10 15.64 17.00
C TYR A 265 1.92 15.89 16.06
N TYR A 266 1.22 14.82 15.80
CA TYR A 266 -0.04 14.84 15.06
C TYR A 266 -1.03 13.90 15.76
N GLY A 267 -2.30 14.28 15.77
CA GLY A 267 -3.38 13.45 16.27
C GLY A 267 -4.65 13.66 15.51
N SER A 268 -5.42 12.58 15.28
CA SER A 268 -6.72 12.62 14.65
C SER A 268 -7.74 11.73 15.35
N LEU A 269 -9.01 12.12 15.23
CA LEU A 269 -10.17 11.31 15.54
C LEU A 269 -11.11 11.37 14.34
N ASN A 270 -11.58 10.23 13.88
CA ASN A 270 -12.48 10.15 12.74
C ASN A 270 -13.67 9.24 13.02
N GLY A 271 -14.77 9.50 12.34
CA GLY A 271 -15.97 8.70 12.38
C GLY A 271 -16.70 8.77 11.05
N ASN A 272 -17.27 7.65 10.64
CA ASN A 272 -18.05 7.56 9.41
C ASN A 272 -19.31 6.72 9.62
N ARG A 273 -20.30 6.99 8.79
CA ARG A 273 -21.53 6.20 8.67
C ARG A 273 -22.02 6.29 7.24
N SER A 274 -22.63 5.21 6.77
CA SER A 274 -23.37 5.16 5.51
C SER A 274 -24.43 4.08 5.58
N ASP A 275 -25.53 4.24 4.85
CA ASP A 275 -26.50 3.18 4.60
C ASP A 275 -26.16 2.41 3.29
N TYR A 276 -24.97 2.68 2.71
CA TYR A 276 -24.27 1.93 1.68
C TYR A 276 -22.84 1.68 2.17
N GLY A 277 -22.54 0.45 2.60
CA GLY A 277 -21.30 0.09 3.27
C GLY A 277 -20.38 -0.80 2.47
N LEU A 278 -20.93 -1.78 1.76
CA LEU A 278 -20.21 -2.79 0.98
C LEU A 278 -20.78 -2.90 -0.43
N GLU A 279 -20.06 -3.55 -1.35
CA GLU A 279 -20.57 -3.86 -2.68
C GLU A 279 -21.80 -4.78 -2.58
N THR A 280 -22.89 -4.42 -3.25
CA THR A 280 -24.17 -5.12 -3.10
C THR A 280 -24.31 -6.30 -4.09
N PRO A 281 -24.94 -7.43 -3.70
CA PRO A 281 -25.18 -8.58 -4.58
C PRO A 281 -26.23 -8.30 -5.66
N GLY A 282 -26.92 -7.18 -5.59
CA GLY A 282 -27.94 -6.74 -6.55
C GLY A 282 -27.89 -5.24 -6.81
N PRO A 283 -28.71 -4.73 -7.74
CA PRO A 283 -28.76 -3.30 -8.03
C PRO A 283 -29.36 -2.46 -6.89
N ASP A 284 -30.09 -3.09 -5.99
CA ASP A 284 -30.74 -2.43 -4.84
C ASP A 284 -29.82 -2.49 -3.61
N VAL A 285 -29.88 -1.44 -2.79
CA VAL A 285 -29.12 -1.35 -1.53
C VAL A 285 -30.03 -1.81 -0.39
N LEU A 286 -29.82 -3.03 0.08
CA LEU A 286 -30.65 -3.68 1.09
C LEU A 286 -29.76 -4.19 2.23
N HIS A 287 -30.08 -3.86 3.50
CA HIS A 287 -29.32 -4.29 4.68
C HIS A 287 -27.81 -4.04 4.56
N ASP A 288 -27.41 -2.78 4.30
CA ASP A 288 -26.04 -2.43 3.92
C ASP A 288 -25.50 -1.22 4.71
N ARG A 289 -25.87 -1.12 5.99
CA ARG A 289 -25.37 -0.04 6.83
C ARG A 289 -23.98 -0.36 7.35
N ALA A 290 -23.08 0.62 7.22
CA ALA A 290 -21.77 0.62 7.85
C ALA A 290 -21.59 1.84 8.76
N TRP A 291 -20.80 1.70 9.82
CA TRP A 291 -20.29 2.81 10.61
C TRP A 291 -18.93 2.46 11.20
N GLY A 292 -18.11 3.48 11.39
CA GLY A 292 -16.77 3.33 11.91
C GLY A 292 -16.36 4.47 12.82
N LEU A 293 -15.43 4.19 13.73
CA LEU A 293 -14.78 5.16 14.61
C LEU A 293 -13.31 4.80 14.73
N GLY A 294 -12.44 5.79 14.56
CA GLY A 294 -11.00 5.57 14.63
C GLY A 294 -10.21 6.81 15.01
N GLY A 295 -8.92 6.63 15.06
CA GLY A 295 -7.98 7.72 15.30
C GLY A 295 -6.55 7.27 15.15
N LEU A 296 -5.68 8.24 14.92
CA LEU A 296 -4.24 8.06 14.76
C LEU A 296 -3.49 9.09 15.60
N ALA A 297 -2.35 8.68 16.14
CA ALA A 297 -1.40 9.61 16.76
C ALA A 297 0.02 9.30 16.28
N THR A 298 0.76 10.36 15.95
CA THR A 298 2.18 10.29 15.58
C THR A 298 2.98 11.26 16.45
N LEU A 299 4.12 10.80 16.98
CA LEU A 299 5.08 11.63 17.69
C LEU A 299 6.44 11.46 17.05
N VAL A 300 7.15 12.55 16.78
CA VAL A 300 8.53 12.56 16.28
C VAL A 300 9.40 13.33 17.24
N TYR A 301 10.51 12.76 17.66
CA TYR A 301 11.49 13.40 18.55
C TYR A 301 12.90 13.25 18.01
N ASN A 302 13.51 14.37 17.65
CA ASN A 302 14.92 14.49 17.26
C ASN A 302 15.74 14.86 18.50
N SER A 303 16.31 13.88 19.20
CA SER A 303 17.11 14.15 20.39
C SER A 303 18.36 14.95 20.06
N ASP A 304 18.96 14.64 18.92
CA ASP A 304 20.13 15.31 18.33
C ASP A 304 20.13 15.09 16.81
N ALA A 305 21.16 15.61 16.12
CA ALA A 305 21.27 15.52 14.65
C ALA A 305 21.43 14.08 14.12
N ASN A 306 21.71 13.12 14.98
CA ASN A 306 21.98 11.72 14.58
C ASN A 306 20.91 10.75 15.06
N ASN A 307 19.98 11.17 15.92
CA ASN A 307 18.98 10.28 16.49
C ASN A 307 17.59 10.88 16.34
N GLN A 308 16.73 10.13 15.69
CA GLN A 308 15.29 10.41 15.61
C GLN A 308 14.51 9.24 16.19
N PHE A 309 13.51 9.55 16.98
CA PHE A 309 12.51 8.62 17.50
C PHE A 309 11.17 8.96 16.91
N ARG A 310 10.42 7.95 16.48
CA ARG A 310 9.08 8.09 15.97
C ARG A 310 8.16 7.07 16.61
N PHE A 311 6.96 7.48 16.95
CA PHE A 311 5.92 6.64 17.50
C PHE A 311 4.66 6.85 16.66
N VAL A 312 4.05 5.76 16.20
CA VAL A 312 2.79 5.75 15.47
C VAL A 312 1.84 4.79 16.15
N THR A 313 0.62 5.22 16.38
CA THR A 313 -0.45 4.35 16.88
C THR A 313 -1.75 4.66 16.17
N SER A 314 -2.48 3.63 15.81
CA SER A 314 -3.84 3.75 15.27
C SER A 314 -4.77 2.80 16.02
N LEU A 315 -6.01 3.24 16.16
CA LEU A 315 -7.12 2.45 16.71
C LEU A 315 -8.32 2.64 15.80
N ARG A 316 -8.98 1.54 15.45
CA ARG A 316 -10.19 1.61 14.64
C ARG A 316 -11.18 0.52 15.00
N ARG A 317 -12.46 0.83 14.85
CA ARG A 317 -13.59 -0.08 14.90
C ARG A 317 -14.51 0.21 13.73
N ASP A 318 -14.91 -0.84 13.01
CA ASP A 318 -15.93 -0.80 11.97
C ASP A 318 -16.99 -1.88 12.23
N ASP A 319 -18.23 -1.55 11.93
CA ASP A 319 -19.37 -2.45 12.01
C ASP A 319 -20.12 -2.38 10.67
N TYR A 320 -20.32 -3.52 10.03
CA TYR A 320 -20.97 -3.66 8.73
C TYR A 320 -22.21 -4.54 8.86
N GLN A 321 -23.27 -4.18 8.15
CA GLN A 321 -24.31 -5.11 7.74
C GLN A 321 -23.87 -5.75 6.43
N ILE A 322 -24.07 -7.05 6.27
CA ILE A 322 -23.79 -7.73 5.01
C ILE A 322 -24.96 -7.48 4.05
N PRO A 323 -24.71 -6.98 2.84
CA PRO A 323 -25.76 -6.62 1.91
C PRO A 323 -26.59 -7.82 1.49
N ASN A 324 -27.91 -7.67 1.50
CA ASN A 324 -28.85 -8.70 1.07
C ASN A 324 -29.22 -8.57 -0.42
N ASP A 325 -29.44 -9.68 -1.05
CA ASP A 325 -30.28 -9.74 -2.24
C ASP A 325 -31.78 -9.63 -1.86
N PRO A 326 -32.73 -9.52 -2.82
CA PRO A 326 -34.15 -9.45 -2.53
C PRO A 326 -34.70 -10.68 -1.81
N ASP A 327 -34.18 -11.87 -2.05
CA ASP A 327 -34.66 -13.13 -1.45
C ASP A 327 -34.19 -13.25 0.00
N ALA A 328 -32.92 -12.99 0.27
CA ALA A 328 -32.35 -12.90 1.62
C ALA A 328 -33.06 -11.80 2.44
N GLN A 329 -33.32 -10.65 1.85
CA GLN A 329 -34.08 -9.57 2.49
C GLN A 329 -35.52 -10.01 2.84
N ALA A 330 -36.20 -10.74 1.94
CA ALA A 330 -37.55 -11.25 2.18
C ALA A 330 -37.55 -12.38 3.23
N ALA A 331 -36.50 -13.19 3.30
CA ALA A 331 -36.30 -14.19 4.34
C ALA A 331 -35.96 -13.58 5.71
N GLY A 332 -35.63 -12.28 5.77
CA GLY A 332 -35.35 -11.56 7.01
C GLY A 332 -33.91 -11.73 7.50
N ILE A 333 -32.98 -12.15 6.63
CA ILE A 333 -31.56 -12.31 6.94
C ILE A 333 -30.96 -10.99 7.43
N ARG A 334 -30.11 -11.07 8.45
CA ARG A 334 -29.50 -9.90 9.13
C ARG A 334 -28.06 -10.15 9.56
N ASP A 335 -27.22 -10.58 8.62
CA ASP A 335 -25.80 -10.84 8.84
C ASP A 335 -25.04 -9.57 9.16
N VAL A 336 -24.07 -9.68 10.02
CA VAL A 336 -23.25 -8.54 10.45
C VAL A 336 -21.79 -8.95 10.63
N GLU A 337 -20.90 -8.05 10.26
CA GLU A 337 -19.48 -8.12 10.53
C GLU A 337 -19.04 -7.00 11.47
N ARG A 338 -18.14 -7.28 12.40
CA ARG A 338 -17.59 -6.30 13.34
C ARG A 338 -16.08 -6.44 13.39
N GLU A 339 -15.38 -5.38 13.03
CA GLU A 339 -13.94 -5.34 12.98
C GLU A 339 -13.34 -4.41 14.04
N ARG A 340 -12.16 -4.77 14.50
CA ARG A 340 -11.33 -3.92 15.36
C ARG A 340 -9.88 -4.06 14.94
N ASP A 341 -9.20 -2.93 14.88
CA ASP A 341 -7.77 -2.84 14.57
C ASP A 341 -7.07 -1.95 15.59
N ALA A 342 -5.87 -2.36 16.01
CA ALA A 342 -5.02 -1.57 16.90
C ALA A 342 -3.56 -1.81 16.53
N LEU A 343 -2.88 -0.76 16.13
CA LEU A 343 -1.47 -0.78 15.79
C LEU A 343 -0.67 0.12 16.72
N VAL A 344 0.48 -0.36 17.13
CA VAL A 344 1.52 0.43 17.79
C VAL A 344 2.83 0.12 17.08
N ASP A 345 3.42 1.13 16.50
CA ASP A 345 4.77 1.10 15.94
C ASP A 345 5.64 2.15 16.61
N PHE A 346 6.82 1.77 16.95
CA PHE A 346 7.83 2.67 17.48
C PHE A 346 9.09 2.51 16.69
N SER A 347 9.74 3.61 16.34
CA SER A 347 10.87 3.61 15.44
C SER A 347 12.01 4.49 15.93
N TRP A 348 13.26 4.00 15.91
CA TRP A 348 14.48 4.76 16.14
C TRP A 348 15.42 4.68 14.95
N ALA A 349 15.78 5.80 14.41
CA ALA A 349 16.79 5.96 13.39
C ALA A 349 18.06 6.57 13.99
N ARG A 350 19.21 5.94 13.77
CA ARG A 350 20.51 6.45 14.17
C ARG A 350 21.49 6.52 13.02
N THR A 351 21.90 7.72 12.72
CA THR A 351 23.02 7.98 11.80
C THR A 351 24.33 7.89 12.55
N PHE A 352 25.17 6.88 12.28
CA PHE A 352 26.49 6.74 12.89
C PHE A 352 27.51 7.69 12.26
N ARG A 353 27.38 7.91 10.96
CA ARG A 353 28.12 8.84 10.14
C ARG A 353 27.32 9.08 8.86
N PRO A 354 27.59 10.12 8.08
CA PRO A 354 26.98 10.28 6.78
C PRO A 354 27.02 8.96 5.99
N GLY A 355 25.89 8.56 5.42
CA GLY A 355 25.74 7.32 4.67
C GLY A 355 25.55 6.04 5.49
N VAL A 356 25.65 6.05 6.83
CA VAL A 356 25.44 4.84 7.66
C VAL A 356 24.32 5.04 8.64
N LEU A 357 23.19 4.39 8.36
CA LEU A 357 21.94 4.47 9.12
C LEU A 357 21.60 3.11 9.69
N LEU A 358 21.40 3.05 10.98
CA LEU A 358 20.72 1.94 11.64
C LEU A 358 19.27 2.32 11.88
N THR A 359 18.38 1.42 11.52
CA THR A 359 16.97 1.56 11.77
C THR A 359 16.44 0.32 12.52
N VAL A 360 15.58 0.46 13.59
CA VAL A 360 14.99 -0.65 14.38
C VAL A 360 13.54 -0.33 14.71
N SER A 361 12.53 -1.13 14.32
CA SER A 361 11.10 -0.91 14.53
C SER A 361 10.43 -2.11 15.19
N PRO A 362 10.23 -2.14 16.51
CA PRO A 362 9.25 -3.04 17.07
C PRO A 362 7.84 -2.55 16.80
N PHE A 363 6.98 -3.49 16.61
CA PHE A 363 5.57 -3.24 16.44
C PHE A 363 4.72 -4.24 17.20
N TYR A 364 3.52 -3.81 17.51
CA TYR A 364 2.43 -4.67 17.96
C TYR A 364 1.21 -4.36 17.13
N HIS A 365 0.60 -5.39 16.57
CA HIS A 365 -0.64 -5.28 15.82
C HIS A 365 -1.66 -6.26 16.38
N TYR A 366 -2.87 -5.78 16.61
CA TYR A 366 -4.05 -6.55 16.96
C TYR A 366 -5.12 -6.29 15.96
N ASN A 367 -5.70 -7.34 15.39
CA ASN A 367 -6.93 -7.23 14.62
C ASN A 367 -7.95 -8.28 15.06
N ARG A 368 -9.21 -7.96 14.88
CA ARG A 368 -10.33 -8.85 15.16
C ARG A 368 -11.42 -8.64 14.12
N ALA A 369 -11.94 -9.74 13.58
CA ALA A 369 -13.10 -9.78 12.73
C ALA A 369 -14.11 -10.79 13.31
N ASN A 370 -15.35 -10.35 13.50
CA ASN A 370 -16.43 -11.17 14.01
C ASN A 370 -17.59 -11.10 13.02
N TYR A 371 -17.80 -12.19 12.31
CA TYR A 371 -18.97 -12.41 11.49
C TYR A 371 -20.02 -13.17 12.31
N ASP A 372 -21.23 -12.66 12.35
CA ASP A 372 -22.40 -13.28 12.96
C ASP A 372 -23.50 -13.42 11.90
N GLY A 373 -23.68 -14.64 11.37
CA GLY A 373 -24.75 -14.97 10.43
C GLY A 373 -26.12 -15.10 11.11
N ASP A 374 -27.16 -14.82 10.34
CA ASP A 374 -28.56 -14.92 10.82
C ASP A 374 -28.94 -16.39 11.06
N PRO A 375 -29.70 -16.71 12.10
CA PRO A 375 -30.22 -18.07 12.33
C PRO A 375 -31.09 -18.62 11.21
N ASN A 376 -31.62 -17.77 10.32
CA ASN A 376 -32.44 -18.19 9.19
C ASN A 376 -31.65 -18.41 7.89
N ASP A 377 -30.35 -18.22 7.90
CA ASP A 377 -29.49 -18.50 6.73
C ASP A 377 -29.66 -19.96 6.30
N ALA A 378 -29.83 -20.16 5.00
CA ALA A 378 -29.97 -21.46 4.40
C ALA A 378 -28.96 -21.64 3.24
N PRO A 379 -28.36 -22.82 3.09
CA PRO A 379 -28.57 -24.04 3.86
C PRO A 379 -27.87 -24.08 5.23
N VAL A 380 -27.00 -23.11 5.55
CA VAL A 380 -26.15 -23.12 6.76
C VAL A 380 -26.06 -21.72 7.33
N SER A 381 -26.41 -21.55 8.61
CA SER A 381 -26.04 -20.36 9.37
C SER A 381 -24.60 -20.48 9.87
N THR A 382 -23.79 -19.46 9.64
CA THR A 382 -22.35 -19.47 9.93
C THR A 382 -21.98 -18.38 10.92
N THR A 383 -21.01 -18.65 11.77
CA THR A 383 -20.42 -17.68 12.70
C THR A 383 -18.91 -17.84 12.73
N GLN A 384 -18.17 -16.77 12.59
CA GLN A 384 -16.72 -16.79 12.81
C GLN A 384 -16.31 -15.59 13.66
N HIS A 385 -15.59 -15.86 14.75
CA HIS A 385 -14.92 -14.82 15.53
C HIS A 385 -13.43 -15.10 15.51
N ARG A 386 -12.65 -14.21 14.94
CA ARG A 386 -11.20 -14.35 14.86
C ARG A 386 -10.51 -13.13 15.41
N ALA A 387 -9.59 -13.34 16.35
CA ALA A 387 -8.71 -12.32 16.88
C ALA A 387 -7.25 -12.73 16.65
N SER A 388 -6.46 -11.87 16.04
CA SER A 388 -5.05 -12.10 15.76
C SER A 388 -4.19 -11.07 16.47
N GLN A 389 -3.09 -11.51 17.05
CA GLN A 389 -2.09 -10.68 17.71
C GLN A 389 -0.74 -10.94 17.11
N TYR A 390 -0.04 -9.88 16.75
CA TYR A 390 1.31 -9.93 16.20
C TYR A 390 2.23 -9.05 17.06
N ALA A 391 3.35 -9.60 17.48
CA ALA A 391 4.40 -8.84 18.13
C ALA A 391 5.72 -9.13 17.43
N GLY A 392 6.37 -8.10 16.94
CA GLY A 392 7.54 -8.28 16.09
C GLY A 392 8.45 -7.07 16.02
N ALA A 393 9.46 -7.18 15.18
CA ALA A 393 10.37 -6.08 14.88
C ALA A 393 11.02 -6.23 13.50
N GLN A 394 11.38 -5.08 12.92
CA GLN A 394 12.33 -4.97 11.82
C GLN A 394 13.59 -4.27 12.29
N ILE A 395 14.76 -4.78 11.92
CA ILE A 395 16.06 -4.14 12.18
C ILE A 395 16.82 -4.09 10.86
N ALA A 396 17.28 -2.92 10.45
CA ALA A 396 18.04 -2.75 9.22
C ALA A 396 19.21 -1.80 9.41
N LEU A 397 20.38 -2.18 8.89
CA LEU A 397 21.54 -1.34 8.73
C LEU A 397 21.70 -1.02 7.25
N THR A 398 21.63 0.25 6.89
CA THR A 398 21.90 0.74 5.53
C THR A 398 23.24 1.45 5.52
N ALA A 399 24.06 1.17 4.52
CA ALA A 399 25.36 1.80 4.36
C ALA A 399 25.54 2.26 2.90
N VAL A 400 25.48 3.56 2.70
CA VAL A 400 25.83 4.21 1.43
C VAL A 400 27.29 4.58 1.50
N THR A 401 28.14 3.93 0.72
CA THR A 401 29.59 4.16 0.73
C THR A 401 30.17 4.04 -0.66
N GLY A 402 30.77 5.12 -1.16
CA GLY A 402 31.33 5.15 -2.50
C GLY A 402 30.29 4.82 -3.57
N ARG A 403 30.38 3.62 -4.16
CA ARG A 403 29.46 3.16 -5.22
C ARG A 403 28.36 2.22 -4.73
N ASN A 404 28.37 1.85 -3.46
CA ASN A 404 27.46 0.88 -2.87
C ASN A 404 26.37 1.58 -2.06
N ASN A 405 25.15 1.06 -2.13
CA ASN A 405 24.05 1.30 -1.21
C ASN A 405 23.63 -0.07 -0.68
N ALA A 406 24.33 -0.51 0.36
CA ALA A 406 24.14 -1.84 0.94
C ALA A 406 23.13 -1.79 2.11
N ARG A 407 22.29 -2.81 2.21
CA ARG A 407 21.32 -2.99 3.29
C ARG A 407 21.39 -4.41 3.81
N VAL A 408 21.42 -4.57 5.13
CA VAL A 408 21.31 -5.87 5.80
C VAL A 408 20.36 -5.72 6.97
N GLY A 409 19.51 -6.73 7.20
CA GLY A 409 18.60 -6.65 8.33
C GLY A 409 17.85 -7.94 8.60
N VAL A 410 17.07 -7.88 9.66
CA VAL A 410 16.16 -8.95 10.08
C VAL A 410 14.76 -8.39 10.24
N TYR A 411 13.77 -9.23 9.95
CA TYR A 411 12.36 -8.98 10.20
C TYR A 411 11.76 -10.23 10.82
N GLY A 412 10.86 -10.07 11.77
CA GLY A 412 10.15 -11.21 12.30
C GLY A 412 9.08 -10.83 13.29
N PHE A 413 8.13 -11.74 13.46
CA PHE A 413 7.05 -11.61 14.42
C PHE A 413 6.61 -12.98 14.94
N GLY A 414 6.08 -12.98 16.16
CA GLY A 414 5.24 -14.04 16.68
C GLY A 414 3.78 -13.68 16.46
N GLN A 415 2.97 -14.67 16.13
CA GLN A 415 1.53 -14.57 15.92
C GLN A 415 0.78 -15.48 16.87
N ARG A 416 -0.35 -15.01 17.40
CA ARG A 416 -1.32 -15.81 18.14
C ARG A 416 -2.71 -15.49 17.59
N ASP A 417 -3.39 -16.51 17.12
CA ASP A 417 -4.78 -16.45 16.66
C ASP A 417 -5.69 -17.15 17.67
N ASP A 418 -6.84 -16.55 17.93
CA ASP A 418 -7.93 -17.05 18.75
C ASP A 418 -9.16 -17.06 17.85
N GLU A 419 -9.63 -18.25 17.48
CA GLU A 419 -10.64 -18.43 16.45
C GLU A 419 -11.76 -19.35 16.94
N PHE A 420 -13.01 -18.83 16.88
CA PHE A 420 -14.23 -19.59 17.02
C PHE A 420 -14.91 -19.72 15.67
N VAL A 421 -15.41 -20.93 15.35
CA VAL A 421 -16.27 -21.19 14.20
C VAL A 421 -17.51 -21.95 14.66
N GLY A 422 -18.66 -21.45 14.26
CA GLY A 422 -19.97 -22.06 14.43
C GLY A 422 -20.64 -22.29 13.08
N LEU A 423 -21.17 -23.49 12.85
CA LEU A 423 -21.97 -23.84 11.68
C LEU A 423 -23.24 -24.53 12.19
N ILE A 424 -24.41 -24.13 11.70
CA ILE A 424 -25.70 -24.73 11.99
C ILE A 424 -26.41 -25.01 10.68
N ALA A 425 -26.64 -26.27 10.37
CA ALA A 425 -27.35 -26.66 9.17
C ALA A 425 -28.86 -26.32 9.30
N ASN A 426 -29.39 -25.60 8.32
CA ASN A 426 -30.80 -25.21 8.23
C ASN A 426 -31.54 -25.97 7.10
N ASP A 427 -31.00 -27.09 6.65
CA ASP A 427 -31.54 -27.99 5.63
C ASP A 427 -32.50 -29.05 6.21
N GLY A 428 -32.78 -29.00 7.52
CA GLY A 428 -33.54 -29.98 8.24
C GLY A 428 -32.72 -31.13 8.86
N SER A 429 -31.42 -31.16 8.65
CA SER A 429 -30.50 -31.98 9.43
C SER A 429 -30.29 -31.34 10.82
N ALA A 430 -29.83 -32.10 11.80
CA ALA A 430 -29.48 -31.58 13.13
C ALA A 430 -27.97 -31.31 13.24
N ASP A 431 -27.32 -31.18 12.13
CA ASP A 431 -25.84 -31.03 12.10
C ASP A 431 -25.44 -29.63 12.55
N SER A 432 -24.52 -29.59 13.50
CA SER A 432 -23.95 -28.35 13.98
C SER A 432 -22.48 -28.54 14.37
N LEU A 433 -21.71 -27.49 14.19
CA LEU A 433 -20.32 -27.38 14.65
C LEU A 433 -20.21 -26.14 15.53
N ALA A 434 -19.51 -26.25 16.65
CA ALA A 434 -19.03 -25.12 17.43
C ALA A 434 -17.65 -25.46 17.96
N GLN A 435 -16.64 -24.74 17.54
CA GLN A 435 -15.25 -25.04 17.91
C GLN A 435 -14.44 -23.78 18.12
N ASP A 436 -13.76 -23.73 19.27
CA ASP A 436 -12.75 -22.74 19.61
C ASP A 436 -11.36 -23.31 19.43
N LYS A 437 -10.43 -22.53 18.89
CA LYS A 437 -9.03 -22.93 18.78
C LYS A 437 -8.08 -21.75 18.91
N ILE A 438 -7.06 -21.93 19.75
CA ILE A 438 -5.93 -21.01 19.84
C ILE A 438 -4.76 -21.62 19.07
N SER A 439 -4.24 -20.88 18.12
CA SER A 439 -3.10 -21.25 17.31
C SER A 439 -1.96 -20.24 17.51
N SER A 440 -0.72 -20.71 17.34
CA SER A 440 0.45 -19.85 17.42
C SER A 440 1.44 -20.15 16.32
N GLY A 441 2.06 -19.13 15.81
CA GLY A 441 3.06 -19.24 14.74
C GLY A 441 4.08 -18.11 14.82
N ARG A 442 5.07 -18.17 13.94
CA ARG A 442 6.07 -17.12 13.80
C ARG A 442 6.65 -17.10 12.39
N LEU A 443 7.05 -15.91 11.98
CA LEU A 443 7.81 -15.69 10.76
C LEU A 443 9.11 -14.97 11.13
N GLU A 444 10.23 -15.44 10.59
CA GLU A 444 11.55 -14.85 10.79
C GLU A 444 12.23 -14.71 9.41
N ALA A 445 12.82 -13.57 9.12
CA ALA A 445 13.53 -13.33 7.88
C ALA A 445 14.85 -12.59 8.11
N LEU A 446 15.87 -13.00 7.36
CA LEU A 446 17.13 -12.27 7.21
C LEU A 446 17.23 -11.80 5.78
N PHE A 447 17.59 -10.54 5.56
CA PHE A 447 17.76 -9.98 4.23
C PHE A 447 19.10 -9.26 4.06
N LEU A 448 19.61 -9.32 2.85
CA LEU A 448 20.81 -8.61 2.41
C LEU A 448 20.59 -8.12 0.98
N GLU A 449 20.97 -6.88 0.70
CA GLU A 449 20.92 -6.30 -0.65
C GLU A 449 22.04 -5.28 -0.82
N ASP A 450 22.58 -5.17 -2.02
CA ASP A 450 23.46 -4.09 -2.42
C ASP A 450 23.05 -3.54 -3.79
N GLN A 451 22.98 -2.21 -3.89
CA GLN A 451 22.85 -1.47 -5.13
C GLN A 451 24.22 -0.90 -5.47
N TYR A 452 24.89 -1.50 -6.45
CA TYR A 452 26.20 -1.11 -6.89
C TYR A 452 26.16 -0.21 -8.12
N ARG A 453 26.57 1.04 -7.99
CA ARG A 453 26.70 1.95 -9.11
C ARG A 453 28.01 1.69 -9.85
N ALA A 454 27.96 0.83 -10.86
CA ALA A 454 29.12 0.47 -11.67
C ALA A 454 29.66 1.68 -12.46
N PHE A 455 28.75 2.46 -13.04
CA PHE A 455 29.01 3.69 -13.76
C PHE A 455 27.94 4.75 -13.42
N SER A 456 28.12 6.00 -13.79
CA SER A 456 27.13 7.06 -13.60
C SER A 456 25.79 6.77 -14.31
N TRP A 457 25.79 5.89 -15.30
CA TRP A 457 24.65 5.48 -16.11
C TRP A 457 24.18 4.03 -15.85
N LEU A 458 24.87 3.25 -15.00
CA LEU A 458 24.56 1.84 -14.74
C LEU A 458 24.57 1.56 -13.23
N THR A 459 23.44 1.15 -12.70
CA THR A 459 23.28 0.62 -11.34
C THR A 459 22.86 -0.86 -11.42
N LEU A 460 23.50 -1.71 -10.64
CA LEU A 460 23.19 -3.13 -10.49
C LEU A 460 22.68 -3.39 -9.07
N THR A 461 21.67 -4.20 -8.92
CA THR A 461 21.10 -4.57 -7.62
C THR A 461 21.17 -6.08 -7.47
N ALA A 462 21.66 -6.55 -6.33
CA ALA A 462 21.64 -7.96 -5.97
C ALA A 462 21.27 -8.13 -4.51
N GLY A 463 20.34 -9.04 -4.24
CA GLY A 463 19.87 -9.28 -2.89
C GLY A 463 19.38 -10.71 -2.69
N ILE A 464 19.20 -11.04 -1.42
CA ILE A 464 18.63 -12.31 -0.99
C ILE A 464 17.86 -12.13 0.32
N ARG A 465 16.70 -12.80 0.41
CA ARG A 465 15.95 -12.93 1.66
C ARG A 465 15.84 -14.40 2.03
N LEU A 466 16.15 -14.71 3.27
CA LEU A 466 16.01 -16.03 3.86
C LEU A 466 14.86 -15.99 4.85
N THR A 467 13.76 -16.69 4.57
CA THR A 467 12.56 -16.69 5.42
C THR A 467 12.36 -18.06 6.05
N TYR A 468 11.97 -18.07 7.32
CA TYR A 468 11.53 -19.24 8.06
C TYR A 468 10.15 -18.97 8.63
N PHE A 469 9.19 -19.82 8.31
CA PHE A 469 7.84 -19.85 8.89
C PHE A 469 7.69 -21.08 9.77
N SER A 470 7.02 -20.94 10.89
CA SER A 470 6.68 -22.02 11.81
C SER A 470 5.30 -21.81 12.42
N GLY A 471 4.41 -22.73 12.21
CA GLY A 471 3.11 -22.92 12.82
C GLY A 471 2.91 -24.41 13.04
N ALA A 472 1.75 -24.97 12.70
CA ALA A 472 1.55 -26.43 12.65
C ALA A 472 2.44 -27.09 11.59
N ILE A 473 2.82 -26.37 10.56
CA ILE A 473 3.86 -26.75 9.61
C ILE A 473 5.08 -25.82 9.74
N SER A 474 6.21 -26.23 9.21
CA SER A 474 7.42 -25.40 9.15
C SER A 474 7.97 -25.37 7.73
N GLU A 475 8.30 -24.20 7.25
CA GLU A 475 8.84 -23.98 5.92
C GLU A 475 10.05 -23.04 5.91
N ASN A 476 10.89 -23.19 4.88
CA ASN A 476 12.02 -22.32 4.63
C ASN A 476 11.99 -21.85 3.18
N ALA A 477 12.40 -20.61 2.96
CA ALA A 477 12.57 -20.08 1.62
C ALA A 477 13.87 -19.27 1.52
N ALA A 478 14.54 -19.40 0.37
CA ALA A 478 15.62 -18.53 -0.04
C ALA A 478 15.21 -17.86 -1.35
N THR A 479 15.09 -16.53 -1.32
CA THR A 479 14.51 -15.74 -2.41
C THR A 479 15.53 -14.74 -2.93
N PRO A 480 16.39 -15.16 -3.88
CA PRO A 480 17.36 -14.25 -4.53
C PRO A 480 16.65 -13.26 -5.45
N ARG A 481 17.26 -12.08 -5.61
CA ARG A 481 16.78 -10.97 -6.44
C ARG A 481 17.94 -10.32 -7.14
N LEU A 482 17.79 -10.08 -8.44
CA LEU A 482 18.79 -9.43 -9.29
C LEU A 482 18.08 -8.37 -10.13
N GLY A 483 18.68 -7.19 -10.21
CA GLY A 483 18.12 -6.12 -11.01
C GLY A 483 19.20 -5.19 -11.52
N GLY A 484 18.80 -4.29 -12.39
CA GLY A 484 19.68 -3.23 -12.85
C GLY A 484 18.92 -2.13 -13.57
N SER A 485 19.47 -0.93 -13.53
CA SER A 485 18.97 0.22 -14.26
C SER A 485 20.06 0.85 -15.11
N VAL A 486 19.68 1.25 -16.32
CA VAL A 486 20.56 1.92 -17.30
C VAL A 486 19.95 3.26 -17.64
N ARG A 487 20.63 4.35 -17.29
CA ARG A 487 20.29 5.70 -17.75
C ARG A 487 20.98 5.98 -19.07
N ILE A 488 20.24 6.25 -20.12
CA ILE A 488 20.78 6.60 -21.43
C ILE A 488 21.29 8.04 -21.40
N PRO A 489 22.60 8.29 -21.52
CA PRO A 489 23.15 9.64 -21.50
C PRO A 489 22.56 10.51 -22.61
N GLY A 490 22.25 11.77 -22.31
CA GLY A 490 21.69 12.74 -23.25
C GLY A 490 20.16 12.66 -23.38
N LEU A 491 19.53 11.49 -23.31
CA LEU A 491 18.09 11.32 -23.33
C LEU A 491 17.49 11.29 -21.93
N ASN A 492 18.27 10.95 -20.91
CA ASN A 492 17.82 10.68 -19.54
C ASN A 492 16.75 9.58 -19.44
N TRP A 493 16.56 8.76 -20.45
CA TRP A 493 15.71 7.60 -20.39
C TRP A 493 16.31 6.56 -19.47
N VAL A 494 15.47 5.88 -18.69
CA VAL A 494 15.91 4.84 -17.75
C VAL A 494 15.29 3.51 -18.15
N LEU A 495 16.12 2.57 -18.55
CA LEU A 495 15.77 1.17 -18.75
C LEU A 495 15.99 0.41 -17.46
N ARG A 496 15.07 -0.48 -17.09
CA ARG A 496 15.16 -1.35 -15.90
C ARG A 496 14.96 -2.78 -16.30
N GLY A 497 15.66 -3.68 -15.62
CA GLY A 497 15.42 -5.11 -15.71
C GLY A 497 15.50 -5.73 -14.32
N PHE A 498 14.66 -6.69 -14.06
CA PHE A 498 14.59 -7.38 -12.78
C PHE A 498 14.26 -8.86 -12.98
N TRP A 499 14.85 -9.70 -12.16
CA TRP A 499 14.49 -11.07 -11.90
C TRP A 499 14.54 -11.33 -10.39
N GLY A 500 13.52 -11.99 -9.86
CA GLY A 500 13.50 -12.32 -8.45
C GLY A 500 12.57 -13.46 -8.11
N ARG A 501 12.80 -14.02 -6.92
CA ARG A 501 11.91 -14.98 -6.29
C ARG A 501 11.33 -14.41 -5.03
N TYR A 502 10.09 -14.82 -4.74
CA TYR A 502 9.37 -14.44 -3.54
C TYR A 502 8.80 -15.66 -2.83
N TYR A 503 8.46 -15.47 -1.57
CA TYR A 503 7.81 -16.47 -0.75
C TYR A 503 6.78 -15.79 0.13
N GLN A 504 5.57 -16.31 0.10
CA GLN A 504 4.48 -15.92 0.98
C GLN A 504 4.17 -17.10 1.91
N ALA A 505 4.20 -16.84 3.22
CA ALA A 505 3.84 -17.84 4.21
C ALA A 505 2.33 -18.12 4.16
N PRO A 506 1.88 -19.37 4.40
CA PRO A 506 0.46 -19.65 4.49
C PRO A 506 -0.13 -18.95 5.74
N PRO A 507 -1.36 -18.45 5.67
CA PRO A 507 -2.05 -17.92 6.84
C PRO A 507 -2.11 -19.00 7.95
N LEU A 508 -1.94 -18.59 9.21
CA LEU A 508 -1.85 -19.54 10.34
C LEU A 508 -3.15 -20.35 10.49
N SER A 509 -4.30 -19.73 10.30
CA SER A 509 -5.62 -20.38 10.34
C SER A 509 -5.76 -21.52 9.35
N THR A 510 -5.11 -21.44 8.18
CA THR A 510 -5.19 -22.47 7.12
C THR A 510 -4.33 -23.69 7.38
N VAL A 511 -3.41 -23.61 8.30
CA VAL A 511 -2.52 -24.73 8.68
C VAL A 511 -2.80 -25.24 10.10
N SER A 512 -3.69 -24.58 10.85
CA SER A 512 -3.97 -24.91 12.25
C SER A 512 -5.35 -24.47 12.78
N GLY A 513 -6.24 -23.91 11.95
CA GLY A 513 -7.54 -23.38 12.38
C GLY A 513 -8.62 -24.45 12.64
N PRO A 514 -9.77 -24.06 13.25
CA PRO A 514 -10.87 -24.99 13.55
C PRO A 514 -11.55 -25.55 12.29
N LEU A 515 -11.64 -24.79 11.22
CA LEU A 515 -12.19 -25.26 9.94
C LEU A 515 -11.33 -26.38 9.33
N LEU A 516 -9.99 -26.29 9.45
CA LEU A 516 -9.08 -27.37 9.03
C LEU A 516 -9.33 -28.64 9.86
N ASP A 517 -9.43 -28.51 11.18
CA ASP A 517 -9.66 -29.65 12.07
C ASP A 517 -10.99 -30.32 11.75
N TYR A 518 -12.02 -29.55 11.49
CA TYR A 518 -13.34 -30.05 11.07
C TYR A 518 -13.24 -30.81 9.73
N ALA A 519 -12.66 -30.21 8.70
CA ALA A 519 -12.52 -30.83 7.40
C ALA A 519 -11.76 -32.15 7.48
N VAL A 520 -10.68 -32.21 8.28
CA VAL A 520 -9.92 -33.46 8.54
C VAL A 520 -10.78 -34.49 9.27
N SER A 521 -11.58 -34.09 10.25
CA SER A 521 -12.46 -34.99 11.00
C SER A 521 -13.56 -35.60 10.14
N GLN A 522 -14.02 -34.91 9.13
CA GLN A 522 -15.01 -35.39 8.16
C GLN A 522 -14.42 -36.24 7.04
N GLY A 523 -13.11 -36.45 7.02
CA GLY A 523 -12.44 -37.21 5.98
C GLY A 523 -12.42 -36.49 4.62
N LEU A 524 -12.58 -35.21 4.59
CA LEU A 524 -12.62 -34.36 3.37
C LEU A 524 -11.24 -34.18 2.75
N GLY A 525 -10.30 -35.09 2.84
CA GLY A 525 -9.04 -35.03 2.11
C GLY A 525 -8.26 -33.71 2.16
N PHE A 526 -8.55 -32.91 3.17
CA PHE A 526 -8.05 -31.55 3.29
C PHE A 526 -6.55 -31.57 3.60
N ILE A 527 -5.78 -30.90 2.77
CA ILE A 527 -4.33 -30.78 2.94
C ILE A 527 -3.99 -29.38 3.43
N PRO A 528 -3.25 -29.21 4.53
CA PRO A 528 -2.78 -27.91 4.98
C PRO A 528 -2.06 -27.16 3.86
N LEU A 529 -2.35 -25.89 3.67
CA LEU A 529 -1.76 -25.09 2.62
C LEU A 529 -0.24 -25.00 2.78
N ARG A 530 0.45 -24.93 1.67
CA ARG A 530 1.88 -24.65 1.60
C ARG A 530 2.12 -23.22 1.16
N GLY A 531 3.23 -22.65 1.57
CA GLY A 531 3.59 -21.31 1.18
C GLY A 531 3.68 -21.11 -0.34
N GLU A 532 3.17 -19.99 -0.80
CA GLU A 532 3.26 -19.59 -2.20
C GLU A 532 4.71 -19.23 -2.56
N ARG A 533 5.11 -19.57 -3.78
CA ARG A 533 6.46 -19.36 -4.31
C ARG A 533 6.40 -18.79 -5.70
N ASP A 534 6.88 -17.57 -5.83
CA ASP A 534 6.83 -16.84 -7.08
C ASP A 534 8.20 -16.66 -7.71
N GLU A 535 8.20 -16.59 -9.03
CA GLU A 535 9.33 -16.16 -9.85
C GLU A 535 8.86 -15.07 -10.81
N GLU A 536 9.45 -13.90 -10.71
CA GLU A 536 9.11 -12.72 -11.50
C GLU A 536 10.26 -12.30 -12.41
N HIS A 537 9.89 -11.91 -13.64
CA HIS A 537 10.72 -11.16 -14.58
C HIS A 537 10.01 -9.86 -14.92
N GLN A 538 10.72 -8.75 -14.85
CA GLN A 538 10.17 -7.45 -15.15
C GLN A 538 11.13 -6.61 -15.98
N PHE A 539 10.60 -5.88 -16.94
CA PHE A 539 11.32 -4.88 -17.73
C PHE A 539 10.56 -3.56 -17.67
N GLY A 540 11.29 -2.46 -17.48
CA GLY A 540 10.72 -1.14 -17.36
C GLY A 540 11.46 -0.11 -18.20
N LEU A 541 10.72 0.90 -18.65
CA LEU A 541 11.24 2.08 -19.32
C LEU A 541 10.59 3.33 -18.71
N THR A 542 11.40 4.29 -18.28
CA THR A 542 10.91 5.61 -17.90
C THR A 542 11.47 6.66 -18.84
N ILE A 543 10.61 7.49 -19.39
CA ILE A 543 10.92 8.58 -20.31
C ILE A 543 10.51 9.91 -19.66
N PRO A 544 11.44 10.70 -19.12
CA PRO A 544 11.16 12.07 -18.73
C PRO A 544 11.16 12.95 -19.98
N LEU A 545 10.10 13.71 -20.21
CA LEU A 545 9.98 14.60 -21.36
C LEU A 545 9.36 15.94 -20.93
N ARG A 546 10.16 17.01 -20.86
CA ARG A 546 9.70 18.37 -20.52
C ARG A 546 8.88 18.43 -19.23
N GLY A 547 9.31 17.73 -18.18
CA GLY A 547 8.60 17.63 -16.90
C GLY A 547 7.54 16.53 -16.83
N TRP A 548 7.08 15.98 -17.97
CA TRP A 548 6.24 14.78 -17.99
C TRP A 548 7.05 13.54 -17.65
N ALA A 549 6.41 12.55 -17.06
CA ALA A 549 6.93 11.21 -16.87
C ALA A 549 6.03 10.20 -17.56
N LEU A 550 6.62 9.44 -18.48
CA LEU A 550 6.01 8.23 -19.04
C LEU A 550 6.76 7.02 -18.49
N GLU A 551 6.05 6.11 -17.88
CA GLU A 551 6.57 4.83 -17.40
C GLU A 551 5.86 3.69 -18.10
N VAL A 552 6.62 2.72 -18.60
CA VAL A 552 6.11 1.49 -19.22
C VAL A 552 6.79 0.31 -18.54
N ASN A 553 6.02 -0.65 -18.08
CA ASN A 553 6.53 -1.88 -17.49
C ASN A 553 5.89 -3.10 -18.16
N ASP A 554 6.69 -4.15 -18.37
CA ASP A 554 6.26 -5.47 -18.78
C ASP A 554 6.64 -6.45 -17.67
N TYR A 555 5.69 -7.25 -17.20
CA TYR A 555 5.93 -8.18 -16.09
C TYR A 555 5.42 -9.58 -16.43
N HIS A 556 6.14 -10.58 -15.93
CA HIS A 556 5.80 -11.99 -16.00
C HIS A 556 6.09 -12.64 -14.65
N GLN A 557 5.05 -13.11 -13.99
CA GLN A 557 5.13 -13.81 -12.71
C GLN A 557 4.59 -15.24 -12.87
N ARG A 558 5.28 -16.18 -12.26
CA ARG A 558 4.86 -17.58 -12.14
C ARG A 558 4.78 -17.95 -10.68
N ALA A 559 3.61 -18.32 -10.23
CA ALA A 559 3.35 -18.75 -8.87
C ALA A 559 3.20 -20.26 -8.80
N LYS A 560 3.67 -20.85 -7.70
CA LYS A 560 3.36 -22.21 -7.25
C LYS A 560 2.65 -22.12 -5.93
N ASN A 561 1.61 -22.95 -5.73
CA ASN A 561 0.70 -22.84 -4.60
C ASN A 561 0.11 -21.44 -4.51
N TYR A 562 -0.41 -20.92 -5.62
CA TYR A 562 -1.07 -19.62 -5.69
C TYR A 562 -2.22 -19.58 -4.70
N PHE A 563 -2.23 -18.59 -3.82
CA PHE A 563 -3.26 -18.43 -2.80
C PHE A 563 -4.51 -17.77 -3.37
N ASP A 564 -5.62 -18.42 -3.11
CA ASP A 564 -6.95 -17.96 -3.39
C ASP A 564 -7.89 -18.36 -2.25
N HIS A 565 -9.16 -18.04 -2.31
CA HIS A 565 -10.14 -18.38 -1.27
C HIS A 565 -11.55 -18.49 -1.85
N ASN A 566 -12.44 -19.13 -1.09
CA ASN A 566 -13.88 -19.10 -1.35
C ASN A 566 -14.64 -18.76 -0.09
N ALA A 567 -15.85 -18.24 -0.28
CA ALA A 567 -16.79 -18.08 0.81
C ALA A 567 -17.40 -19.42 1.23
N ILE A 568 -17.82 -19.52 2.49
CA ILE A 568 -18.63 -20.63 3.00
C ILE A 568 -20.11 -20.26 2.86
N GLY A 569 -20.80 -20.90 1.92
CA GLY A 569 -22.18 -20.54 1.59
C GLY A 569 -22.26 -19.08 1.11
N ASP A 570 -23.27 -18.37 1.56
CA ASP A 570 -23.46 -16.94 1.25
C ASP A 570 -22.85 -16.03 2.36
N SER A 571 -21.89 -16.54 3.12
CA SER A 571 -21.27 -15.81 4.23
C SER A 571 -19.97 -15.09 3.81
N ASP A 572 -19.58 -14.10 4.59
CA ASP A 572 -18.26 -13.42 4.51
C ASP A 572 -17.11 -14.22 5.17
N ILE A 573 -17.33 -15.51 5.44
CA ILE A 573 -16.29 -16.39 5.95
C ILE A 573 -15.52 -17.00 4.79
N PHE A 574 -14.31 -16.54 4.60
CA PHE A 574 -13.44 -17.00 3.52
C PHE A 574 -12.58 -18.18 3.95
N PHE A 575 -12.58 -19.19 3.11
CA PHE A 575 -11.77 -20.38 3.28
C PHE A 575 -10.65 -20.41 2.24
N PRO A 576 -9.37 -20.25 2.66
CA PRO A 576 -8.25 -20.24 1.74
C PRO A 576 -8.05 -21.56 1.01
N LEU A 577 -7.70 -21.45 -0.25
CA LEU A 577 -7.32 -22.57 -1.12
C LEU A 577 -6.01 -22.26 -1.84
N THR A 578 -5.40 -23.27 -2.47
CA THR A 578 -4.26 -23.09 -3.37
C THR A 578 -4.54 -23.68 -4.75
N ILE A 579 -4.14 -22.94 -5.76
CA ILE A 579 -4.05 -23.39 -7.14
C ILE A 579 -2.60 -23.82 -7.39
N ALA A 580 -2.39 -25.03 -7.92
CA ALA A 580 -1.04 -25.61 -8.05
C ALA A 580 -0.06 -24.69 -8.77
N ASN A 581 -0.49 -24.02 -9.83
CA ASN A 581 0.31 -23.04 -10.56
C ASN A 581 -0.55 -21.90 -11.04
N ALA A 582 0.03 -20.67 -11.04
CA ALA A 582 -0.55 -19.52 -11.70
C ALA A 582 0.48 -18.81 -12.60
N ARG A 583 -0.03 -18.09 -13.58
CA ARG A 583 0.74 -17.17 -14.44
C ARG A 583 0.04 -15.84 -14.51
N LEU A 584 0.76 -14.80 -14.09
CA LEU A 584 0.30 -13.42 -14.09
C LEU A 584 1.26 -12.63 -14.97
N TYR A 585 0.76 -11.99 -16.03
CA TYR A 585 1.62 -11.23 -16.92
C TYR A 585 0.85 -10.09 -17.59
N GLY A 586 1.56 -9.05 -17.96
CA GLY A 586 0.95 -7.89 -18.58
C GLY A 586 1.88 -6.72 -18.81
N GLN A 587 1.31 -5.68 -19.38
CA GLN A 587 1.96 -4.40 -19.63
C GLN A 587 1.23 -3.30 -18.86
N GLU A 588 2.01 -2.42 -18.26
CA GLU A 588 1.54 -1.28 -17.50
C GLU A 588 2.08 0.01 -18.10
N VAL A 589 1.25 1.04 -18.15
CA VAL A 589 1.62 2.38 -18.61
C VAL A 589 1.17 3.40 -17.58
N GLY A 590 2.11 4.19 -17.06
CA GLY A 590 1.85 5.34 -16.21
C GLY A 590 2.25 6.63 -16.92
N ILE A 591 1.41 7.65 -16.88
CA ILE A 591 1.73 9.01 -17.35
C ILE A 591 1.39 9.99 -16.25
N ARG A 592 2.35 10.86 -15.94
CA ARG A 592 2.15 12.01 -15.05
C ARG A 592 2.62 13.27 -15.71
N SER A 593 1.83 14.34 -15.62
CA SER A 593 2.20 15.64 -16.12
C SER A 593 3.00 16.44 -15.08
N PRO A 594 3.80 17.43 -15.49
CA PRO A 594 4.18 18.51 -14.60
C PRO A 594 2.96 19.36 -14.23
N GLN A 595 3.15 20.38 -13.39
CA GLN A 595 2.15 21.41 -13.16
C GLN A 595 1.83 22.16 -14.46
N ILE A 596 0.69 21.86 -15.06
CA ILE A 596 0.22 22.49 -16.32
C ILE A 596 -0.25 23.91 -16.01
N PHE A 597 0.38 24.91 -16.67
CA PHE A 597 0.10 26.34 -16.44
C PHE A 597 0.22 26.77 -14.97
N HIS A 598 1.03 26.06 -14.14
CA HIS A 598 1.13 26.25 -12.69
C HIS A 598 -0.22 26.16 -11.95
N ARG A 599 -1.16 25.38 -12.49
CA ARG A 599 -2.53 25.29 -11.95
C ARG A 599 -3.00 23.89 -11.65
N GLY A 600 -2.38 22.88 -12.20
CA GLY A 600 -2.82 21.51 -11.96
C GLY A 600 -2.10 20.50 -12.82
N GLU A 601 -2.48 19.25 -12.66
CA GLU A 601 -1.86 18.10 -13.27
C GLU A 601 -2.88 17.12 -13.84
N VAL A 602 -2.42 16.25 -14.72
CA VAL A 602 -3.18 15.12 -15.24
C VAL A 602 -2.35 13.84 -15.08
N TYR A 603 -3.05 12.74 -14.87
CA TYR A 603 -2.44 11.41 -14.77
C TYR A 603 -3.20 10.38 -15.58
N LEU A 604 -2.51 9.29 -15.91
CA LEU A 604 -3.05 8.09 -16.51
C LEU A 604 -2.33 6.88 -15.96
N ALA A 605 -3.09 5.87 -15.54
CA ALA A 605 -2.63 4.56 -15.13
C ALA A 605 -3.39 3.51 -15.93
N TYR A 606 -2.69 2.78 -16.79
CA TYR A 606 -3.27 1.75 -17.65
C TYR A 606 -2.56 0.43 -17.47
N ALA A 607 -3.30 -0.66 -17.47
CA ALA A 607 -2.77 -2.01 -17.53
C ALA A 607 -3.51 -2.87 -18.55
N HIS A 608 -2.75 -3.69 -19.27
CA HIS A 608 -3.21 -4.86 -19.98
C HIS A 608 -2.67 -6.09 -19.25
N ALA A 609 -3.54 -6.92 -18.70
CA ALA A 609 -3.15 -7.98 -17.78
C ALA A 609 -3.85 -9.31 -18.08
N HIS A 610 -3.21 -10.40 -17.66
CA HIS A 610 -3.75 -11.75 -17.70
C HIS A 610 -3.42 -12.48 -16.40
N ALA A 611 -4.41 -13.17 -15.84
CA ALA A 611 -4.28 -14.02 -14.68
C ALA A 611 -4.82 -15.43 -14.99
N LEU A 612 -3.93 -16.42 -14.99
CA LEU A 612 -4.21 -17.78 -15.41
C LEU A 612 -3.82 -18.79 -14.34
N GLY A 613 -4.73 -19.69 -13.96
CA GLY A 613 -4.48 -20.82 -13.10
C GLY A 613 -4.27 -22.12 -13.88
N SER A 614 -3.58 -23.10 -13.30
CA SER A 614 -3.49 -24.47 -13.84
C SER A 614 -3.14 -25.52 -12.80
N GLY A 615 -3.56 -26.76 -13.03
CA GLY A 615 -3.31 -27.89 -12.16
C GLY A 615 -4.36 -28.06 -11.06
N ALA A 616 -4.01 -28.79 -10.02
CA ALA A 616 -4.93 -29.11 -8.93
C ALA A 616 -5.25 -27.90 -8.08
N ILE A 617 -6.50 -27.81 -7.64
CA ILE A 617 -6.95 -26.89 -6.60
C ILE A 617 -7.01 -27.72 -5.31
N THR A 618 -6.37 -27.26 -4.25
CA THR A 618 -6.27 -27.95 -2.96
C THR A 618 -6.65 -27.00 -1.82
N GLY A 619 -7.26 -27.54 -0.78
CA GLY A 619 -7.86 -26.75 0.29
C GLY A 619 -9.26 -26.27 -0.10
N GLY A 620 -9.93 -25.59 0.84
CA GLY A 620 -11.27 -25.12 0.64
C GLY A 620 -12.35 -26.20 0.68
N LEU A 621 -13.61 -25.77 0.75
CA LEU A 621 -14.78 -26.61 0.64
C LEU A 621 -15.37 -26.42 -0.77
N THR A 622 -14.72 -26.95 -1.81
CA THR A 622 -15.08 -26.56 -3.17
C THR A 622 -15.54 -27.69 -4.04
N ASP A 623 -16.54 -27.38 -4.87
CA ASP A 623 -16.96 -28.13 -6.03
C ASP A 623 -16.18 -27.76 -7.31
N PHE A 624 -14.97 -27.19 -7.20
CA PHE A 624 -14.20 -26.82 -8.38
C PHE A 624 -13.85 -28.06 -9.22
N SER A 625 -14.51 -28.18 -10.34
CA SER A 625 -14.10 -29.08 -11.39
C SER A 625 -12.83 -28.53 -12.06
N VAL A 626 -11.67 -29.03 -11.67
CA VAL A 626 -10.41 -28.66 -12.34
C VAL A 626 -10.51 -29.04 -13.82
N PRO A 627 -10.22 -28.14 -14.77
CA PRO A 627 -10.11 -28.49 -16.17
C PRO A 627 -9.12 -29.65 -16.33
N ALA A 628 -9.49 -30.69 -17.06
CA ALA A 628 -8.72 -31.93 -17.20
C ALA A 628 -7.30 -31.68 -17.77
N SER A 629 -7.05 -30.59 -18.44
CA SER A 629 -5.72 -30.15 -18.90
C SER A 629 -5.75 -28.67 -19.35
N GLY A 630 -4.66 -27.93 -19.11
CA GLY A 630 -4.48 -26.57 -19.63
C GLY A 630 -4.56 -25.49 -18.56
N TYR A 631 -4.66 -24.26 -19.03
CA TYR A 631 -4.85 -23.07 -18.21
C TYR A 631 -6.33 -22.66 -18.22
N PHE A 632 -6.80 -22.18 -17.07
CA PHE A 632 -8.09 -21.51 -16.91
C PHE A 632 -7.85 -20.06 -16.46
N LEU A 633 -8.79 -19.17 -16.71
CA LEU A 633 -8.72 -17.80 -16.20
C LEU A 633 -9.00 -17.80 -14.71
N LEU A 634 -8.22 -17.02 -13.96
CA LEU A 634 -8.54 -16.71 -12.57
C LEU A 634 -9.70 -15.70 -12.54
N ASP A 635 -10.46 -15.69 -11.47
CA ASP A 635 -11.66 -14.85 -11.32
C ASP A 635 -11.37 -13.38 -11.55
N HIS A 636 -10.17 -12.93 -11.24
CA HIS A 636 -9.71 -11.56 -11.36
C HIS A 636 -9.00 -11.25 -12.68
N ASP A 637 -9.19 -12.07 -13.72
CA ASP A 637 -8.69 -11.74 -15.06
C ASP A 637 -9.52 -10.64 -15.69
N GLN A 638 -9.04 -9.39 -15.58
CA GLN A 638 -9.55 -8.23 -16.32
C GLN A 638 -8.50 -7.75 -17.32
N ARG A 639 -8.80 -7.86 -18.61
CA ARG A 639 -7.86 -7.61 -19.71
C ARG A 639 -7.34 -6.19 -19.76
N HIS A 640 -8.20 -5.20 -19.57
CA HIS A 640 -7.87 -3.80 -19.64
C HIS A 640 -8.42 -3.05 -18.44
N THR A 641 -7.54 -2.35 -17.75
CA THR A 641 -7.87 -1.44 -16.65
C THR A 641 -7.27 -0.08 -16.95
N LEU A 642 -8.07 0.98 -16.91
CA LEU A 642 -7.63 2.34 -17.14
C LEU A 642 -8.18 3.26 -16.03
N HIS A 643 -7.29 3.95 -15.38
CA HIS A 643 -7.60 5.11 -14.55
C HIS A 643 -6.96 6.34 -15.16
N THR A 644 -7.68 7.43 -15.26
CA THR A 644 -7.14 8.71 -15.68
C THR A 644 -7.88 9.83 -14.99
N GLY A 645 -7.19 10.92 -14.69
CA GLY A 645 -7.82 12.02 -14.01
C GLY A 645 -7.01 13.30 -14.08
N PHE A 646 -7.55 14.29 -13.41
CA PHE A 646 -6.97 15.62 -13.35
C PHE A 646 -7.27 16.31 -12.01
N ASN A 647 -6.36 17.21 -11.64
CA ASN A 647 -6.49 18.08 -10.48
C ASN A 647 -6.09 19.51 -10.90
N PHE A 648 -7.02 20.47 -10.88
CA PHE A 648 -6.78 21.84 -11.33
C PHE A 648 -7.28 22.89 -10.35
N SER A 649 -6.45 23.92 -10.14
CA SER A 649 -6.84 25.17 -9.51
C SER A 649 -7.42 26.11 -10.59
N LEU A 650 -8.74 26.30 -10.57
CA LEU A 650 -9.47 27.14 -11.50
C LEU A 650 -9.52 28.61 -11.01
N PRO A 651 -9.93 29.57 -11.87
CA PRO A 651 -10.21 30.93 -11.43
C PRO A 651 -11.15 30.96 -10.21
N TYR A 652 -11.09 32.06 -9.46
CA TYR A 652 -11.87 32.28 -8.22
C TYR A 652 -11.53 31.29 -7.09
N ARG A 653 -10.31 30.72 -7.09
CA ARG A 653 -9.81 29.75 -6.10
C ARG A 653 -10.62 28.45 -6.05
N VAL A 654 -11.31 28.10 -7.12
CA VAL A 654 -11.99 26.79 -7.21
C VAL A 654 -10.95 25.71 -7.49
N ILE A 655 -11.01 24.62 -6.74
CA ILE A 655 -10.22 23.39 -6.96
C ILE A 655 -11.16 22.39 -7.62
N ALA A 656 -10.76 21.82 -8.76
CA ALA A 656 -11.51 20.81 -9.47
C ALA A 656 -10.67 19.56 -9.59
N GLY A 657 -11.19 18.41 -9.16
CA GLY A 657 -10.64 17.08 -9.39
C GLY A 657 -11.64 16.23 -10.16
N GLY A 658 -11.15 15.37 -11.03
CA GLY A 658 -11.97 14.40 -11.75
C GLY A 658 -11.20 13.15 -12.07
N SER A 659 -11.88 12.00 -12.04
CA SER A 659 -11.33 10.71 -12.42
C SER A 659 -12.29 9.93 -13.31
N LEU A 660 -11.72 9.09 -14.15
CA LEU A 660 -12.42 8.13 -15.00
C LEU A 660 -11.78 6.77 -14.80
N TYR A 661 -12.59 5.80 -14.43
CA TYR A 661 -12.24 4.38 -14.44
C TYR A 661 -12.89 3.68 -15.62
N TYR A 662 -12.13 2.80 -16.29
CA TYR A 662 -12.62 1.85 -17.28
C TYR A 662 -12.06 0.46 -17.00
N GLY A 663 -12.94 -0.53 -16.91
CA GLY A 663 -12.62 -1.96 -16.84
C GLY A 663 -13.23 -2.70 -18.04
N SER A 664 -12.47 -3.64 -18.61
CA SER A 664 -12.99 -4.46 -19.72
C SER A 664 -13.93 -5.59 -19.28
N GLY A 665 -14.18 -5.73 -18.00
CA GLY A 665 -14.94 -6.79 -17.35
C GLY A 665 -14.07 -7.98 -16.93
N PHE A 666 -14.41 -8.55 -15.77
CA PHE A 666 -13.84 -9.78 -15.23
C PHE A 666 -14.41 -11.01 -15.95
N THR A 667 -13.88 -12.19 -15.64
CA THR A 667 -14.48 -13.45 -16.09
C THR A 667 -15.86 -13.61 -15.46
N ASP A 668 -16.79 -14.19 -16.21
CA ASP A 668 -18.17 -14.40 -15.74
C ASP A 668 -18.37 -15.66 -14.87
N GLY A 669 -17.27 -16.34 -14.51
CA GLY A 669 -17.30 -17.57 -13.70
C GLY A 669 -17.89 -18.80 -14.43
N SER A 670 -18.33 -18.66 -15.67
CA SER A 670 -18.91 -19.76 -16.44
C SER A 670 -17.82 -20.75 -16.91
N SER A 671 -18.03 -22.03 -16.63
CA SER A 671 -17.00 -23.07 -16.60
C SER A 671 -16.51 -23.63 -17.92
N VAL A 672 -17.04 -23.27 -19.06
CA VAL A 672 -16.75 -24.01 -20.32
C VAL A 672 -15.96 -23.22 -21.35
N LEU A 673 -16.24 -21.95 -21.48
CA LEU A 673 -15.46 -20.97 -22.23
C LEU A 673 -15.62 -19.67 -21.46
N PRO A 674 -14.62 -19.26 -20.67
CA PRO A 674 -14.77 -18.07 -19.85
C PRO A 674 -15.07 -16.87 -20.73
N ALA A 675 -16.33 -16.43 -20.71
CA ALA A 675 -16.72 -15.14 -21.20
C ALA A 675 -16.27 -14.10 -20.17
N HIS A 676 -16.07 -12.89 -20.58
CA HIS A 676 -15.88 -11.74 -19.71
C HIS A 676 -17.20 -11.00 -19.58
N LEU A 677 -17.44 -10.43 -18.42
CA LEU A 677 -18.52 -9.48 -18.20
C LEU A 677 -18.37 -8.27 -19.12
N GLU A 678 -19.43 -7.49 -19.28
CA GLU A 678 -19.39 -6.31 -20.14
C GLU A 678 -18.40 -5.26 -19.64
N GLY A 679 -17.67 -4.64 -20.57
CA GLY A 679 -16.81 -3.51 -20.27
C GLY A 679 -17.63 -2.33 -19.74
N HIS A 680 -17.06 -1.63 -18.76
CA HIS A 680 -17.76 -0.59 -18.02
C HIS A 680 -16.86 0.63 -17.76
N ALA A 681 -17.49 1.77 -17.49
CA ALA A 681 -16.78 2.97 -17.10
C ALA A 681 -17.60 3.78 -16.07
N THR A 682 -16.89 4.37 -15.11
CA THR A 682 -17.42 5.35 -14.16
C THR A 682 -16.65 6.66 -14.27
N PHE A 683 -17.31 7.75 -13.93
CA PHE A 683 -16.71 9.08 -13.92
C PHE A 683 -17.08 9.80 -12.62
N ASP A 684 -16.08 10.38 -11.96
CA ASP A 684 -16.19 11.07 -10.70
C ASP A 684 -15.71 12.51 -10.83
N LEU A 685 -16.31 13.41 -10.04
CA LEU A 685 -15.96 14.82 -10.04
C LEU A 685 -16.02 15.40 -8.64
N SER A 686 -15.05 16.23 -8.30
CA SER A 686 -15.03 17.04 -7.08
C SER A 686 -14.78 18.50 -7.40
N LEU A 687 -15.52 19.42 -6.75
CA LEU A 687 -15.36 20.85 -6.85
C LEU A 687 -15.27 21.44 -5.44
N GLY A 688 -14.10 21.93 -5.08
CA GLY A 688 -13.83 22.58 -3.80
C GLY A 688 -13.64 24.09 -3.94
N LYS A 689 -14.15 24.87 -2.99
CA LYS A 689 -13.97 26.32 -2.96
C LYS A 689 -13.72 26.83 -1.54
N PRO A 690 -12.58 27.50 -1.28
CA PRO A 690 -12.41 28.30 -0.09
C PRO A 690 -13.42 29.45 -0.07
N VAL A 691 -14.35 29.44 0.89
CA VAL A 691 -15.34 30.50 1.09
C VAL A 691 -14.86 31.58 2.07
N SER A 692 -13.87 31.23 2.91
CA SER A 692 -13.08 32.16 3.74
C SER A 692 -11.63 31.63 3.84
N GLU A 693 -10.79 32.31 4.61
CA GLU A 693 -9.42 31.84 4.88
C GLU A 693 -9.39 30.49 5.62
N ASN A 694 -10.40 30.25 6.45
CA ASN A 694 -10.48 29.10 7.33
C ASN A 694 -11.49 28.03 6.88
N VAL A 695 -12.38 28.35 5.93
CA VAL A 695 -13.46 27.44 5.51
C VAL A 695 -13.36 27.10 4.04
N THR A 696 -13.31 25.83 3.74
CA THR A 696 -13.46 25.29 2.37
C THR A 696 -14.72 24.44 2.30
N VAL A 697 -15.49 24.59 1.24
CA VAL A 697 -16.66 23.74 0.95
C VAL A 697 -16.39 23.00 -0.35
N SER A 698 -16.60 21.71 -0.35
CA SER A 698 -16.42 20.83 -1.51
C SER A 698 -17.72 20.08 -1.82
N LEU A 699 -18.02 19.92 -3.09
CA LEU A 699 -19.07 19.07 -3.62
C LEU A 699 -18.43 17.95 -4.43
N THR A 700 -18.71 16.71 -4.08
CA THR A 700 -18.20 15.54 -4.80
C THR A 700 -19.36 14.68 -5.29
N ALA A 701 -19.23 14.17 -6.50
CA ALA A 701 -20.14 13.21 -7.09
C ALA A 701 -19.34 12.03 -7.65
N LEU A 702 -19.55 10.85 -7.09
CA LEU A 702 -18.99 9.57 -7.56
C LEU A 702 -20.00 8.88 -8.46
N ASN A 703 -19.52 8.17 -9.48
CA ASN A 703 -20.34 7.51 -10.50
C ASN A 703 -21.46 8.42 -11.01
N ILE A 704 -21.12 9.60 -11.54
CA ILE A 704 -22.08 10.65 -11.94
C ILE A 704 -23.17 10.11 -12.87
N ALA A 705 -22.83 9.17 -13.74
CA ALA A 705 -23.75 8.58 -14.69
C ALA A 705 -24.71 7.55 -14.03
N ASN A 706 -24.52 7.22 -12.76
CA ASN A 706 -25.26 6.19 -12.01
C ASN A 706 -25.29 4.85 -12.76
N ARG A 707 -24.13 4.42 -13.25
CA ARG A 707 -23.99 3.16 -13.97
C ARG A 707 -23.91 2.02 -12.99
N ARG A 708 -25.01 1.26 -12.86
CA ARG A 708 -25.06 -0.01 -12.11
C ARG A 708 -24.80 -1.14 -13.10
N PHE A 709 -23.71 -1.83 -12.94
CA PHE A 709 -23.32 -2.98 -13.76
C PHE A 709 -22.78 -4.08 -12.85
N LEU A 710 -22.84 -5.30 -13.33
CA LEU A 710 -22.27 -6.43 -12.64
C LEU A 710 -20.73 -6.30 -12.69
N LEU A 711 -20.15 -6.13 -11.53
CA LEU A 711 -18.69 -5.98 -11.38
C LEU A 711 -18.03 -7.34 -11.36
N ASP A 712 -18.57 -8.27 -10.57
CA ASP A 712 -18.10 -9.64 -10.44
C ASP A 712 -19.28 -10.62 -10.28
N ASN A 713 -19.03 -11.88 -10.66
CA ASN A 713 -19.97 -12.99 -10.56
C ASN A 713 -19.25 -14.28 -10.18
N SER A 714 -18.16 -14.17 -9.42
CA SER A 714 -17.40 -15.35 -9.05
C SER A 714 -18.01 -16.03 -7.82
N GLN A 715 -17.96 -17.37 -7.81
CA GLN A 715 -18.38 -18.15 -6.64
C GLN A 715 -17.34 -18.12 -5.53
N THR A 716 -16.11 -17.66 -5.82
CA THR A 716 -15.03 -17.62 -4.84
C THR A 716 -15.15 -16.49 -3.83
N PHE A 717 -16.01 -15.51 -4.09
CA PHE A 717 -16.17 -14.31 -3.24
C PHE A 717 -17.61 -14.06 -2.79
N GLY A 718 -18.38 -15.12 -2.57
CA GLY A 718 -19.73 -14.94 -2.04
C GLY A 718 -20.78 -14.49 -3.06
N GLY A 719 -20.52 -14.65 -4.36
CA GLY A 719 -21.55 -14.46 -5.37
C GLY A 719 -21.38 -13.22 -6.25
N THR A 720 -22.49 -12.53 -6.52
CA THR A 720 -22.54 -11.36 -7.41
C THR A 720 -22.25 -10.07 -6.68
N HIS A 721 -21.46 -9.17 -7.33
CA HIS A 721 -21.19 -7.83 -6.83
C HIS A 721 -21.48 -6.79 -7.90
N TYR A 722 -22.21 -5.75 -7.52
CA TYR A 722 -22.58 -4.65 -8.40
C TYR A 722 -21.75 -3.41 -8.07
N ALA A 723 -21.34 -2.69 -9.11
CA ALA A 723 -20.66 -1.41 -8.96
C ALA A 723 -21.45 -0.42 -8.10
N ASP A 724 -20.74 0.45 -7.41
CA ASP A 724 -21.29 1.47 -6.53
C ASP A 724 -22.36 2.31 -7.21
N PRO A 725 -23.48 2.62 -6.51
CA PRO A 725 -24.44 3.60 -6.98
C PRO A 725 -23.82 5.01 -7.01
N ARG A 726 -24.47 5.93 -7.72
CA ARG A 726 -24.07 7.33 -7.64
C ARG A 726 -24.15 7.85 -6.22
N GLN A 727 -23.04 8.38 -5.73
CA GLN A 727 -22.97 9.05 -4.44
C GLN A 727 -22.69 10.54 -4.64
N VAL A 728 -23.43 11.39 -3.95
CA VAL A 728 -23.19 12.85 -3.97
C VAL A 728 -23.11 13.32 -2.53
N TYR A 729 -22.06 14.04 -2.19
CA TYR A 729 -21.86 14.58 -0.85
C TYR A 729 -21.21 15.96 -0.86
N VAL A 730 -21.42 16.67 0.22
CA VAL A 730 -20.83 17.97 0.51
C VAL A 730 -19.91 17.81 1.71
N GLU A 731 -18.68 18.27 1.59
CA GLU A 731 -17.72 18.37 2.68
C GLU A 731 -17.54 19.85 3.07
N VAL A 732 -17.49 20.10 4.37
CA VAL A 732 -17.07 21.38 4.95
C VAL A 732 -15.81 21.14 5.74
N ARG A 733 -14.74 21.82 5.38
CA ARG A 733 -13.43 21.77 6.04
C ARG A 733 -13.19 23.13 6.73
N TYR A 734 -13.03 23.08 8.04
CA TYR A 734 -12.71 24.23 8.86
C TYR A 734 -11.31 24.12 9.47
N ARG A 735 -10.43 25.06 9.12
CA ARG A 735 -9.08 25.15 9.66
C ARG A 735 -9.05 26.14 10.80
N PHE A 736 -8.39 25.77 11.90
CA PHE A 736 -8.23 26.62 13.07
C PHE A 736 -6.79 26.58 13.60
N HIS A 737 -6.39 27.66 14.29
CA HIS A 737 -5.14 27.75 15.04
C HIS A 737 -5.44 27.68 16.54
N TYR A 738 -4.53 27.10 17.36
CA TYR A 738 -4.67 26.96 18.80
C TYR A 738 -3.40 27.29 19.57
#